data_c538eed5fd0ff41e31120e955674b742
#
_entry.id   c538eed5fd0ff41e31120e955674b742
#
_cell.length_a   1.000
_cell.length_b   1.000
_cell.length_c   1.000
_cell.angle_alpha   90.00
_cell.angle_beta   90.00
_cell.angle_gamma   90.00
#
_symmetry.space_group_name_H-M   'P 1'
#
loop_
_entity.id
_entity.type
_entity.pdbx_description
1 polymer ?
#
loop_
_entity_poly.entity_id
_entity_poly.type
_entity_poly.pdbx_seq_one_letter_code
_entity_poly.pdbx_strand_id
1 'polypeptide(L)'
;MKLYLTLLTSLIWASPLVAQHVEPTVFTLDNGMKFILLQRSEEPNSVAAGWLAKVGSVNERPGITGLSHFFEHLMFKGTNTIGTTDPEADGLFTSKESSIRNQMLEIVWGEQYDRFKDGEIDDPWDEENDTPKLASLRKELRQTMEDHRSVITKDEFSSIYQKHGATGMNAFTSEDVTFYINGLPANKLELWCWMESDRLQNSVFREFFSERDVVHEERRMRTESSPTGEFDEQFNSMFWQASPYSWPVIGWPSDLNSYTLDEAQRYFNIYYRPNNLVGILVGDFDLAVAKNLINKYFGRLERGKISPPPVPTIEPSQKAPQRLVGEVDAQSEVEVRYHTVPFGHNDSYSLEVMAAILNGRTGRLFKSMVEGDEIATSARVGFNGKKYAGFFSFNATVKGDAQPEDLEEAWYKELGFLKNEVVSELELQKVKNNIIADQYRSLQSNFYLMIQLGFFEMLGGWDYINTASGRLLAVTKEDIVNIANKYFNENNSSVAIYRRSENANPIDGELSRFNPEQLAIIQQALPGLESMPNDQLRTALVSMKMQAAQVSPEARPVFDYLLKKLEERIALMEDAPEEKVGVVEEELVQQPAVQDNNLLTPQQQAEANEFLVNIARMELSDLVRVYTTMQGVANSVPEDDKPVLEFILAKLAVRIAELKQQENN
;
A
#
# COMPACT_ATOMS: atom_id res chain seq x y z
N MET A 1 -37.04 68.80 -17.87
CA MET A 1 -35.94 68.27 -17.08
C MET A 1 -35.95 66.76 -17.28
N LYS A 2 -35.16 66.24 -18.20
CA LYS A 2 -35.14 64.82 -18.60
C LYS A 2 -34.08 64.11 -17.77
N LEU A 3 -34.49 63.14 -16.94
CA LEU A 3 -33.60 62.26 -16.20
C LEU A 3 -33.21 61.11 -17.12
N TYR A 4 -31.91 60.98 -17.47
CA TYR A 4 -31.36 59.82 -18.15
C TYR A 4 -31.02 58.76 -17.13
N LEU A 5 -31.73 57.67 -17.18
CA LEU A 5 -31.41 56.45 -16.43
C LEU A 5 -30.45 55.59 -17.25
N THR A 6 -29.19 55.60 -16.87
CA THR A 6 -28.17 54.77 -17.52
C THR A 6 -28.21 53.38 -16.88
N LEU A 7 -28.73 52.40 -17.61
CA LEU A 7 -28.63 50.96 -17.25
C LEU A 7 -27.17 50.51 -17.52
N LEU A 8 -26.41 50.29 -16.46
CA LEU A 8 -25.14 49.57 -16.56
C LEU A 8 -25.45 48.07 -16.59
N THR A 9 -25.51 47.49 -17.79
CA THR A 9 -25.47 46.04 -17.97
C THR A 9 -24.03 45.56 -17.72
N SER A 10 -23.77 45.08 -16.50
CA SER A 10 -22.58 44.31 -16.20
C SER A 10 -22.68 42.95 -16.92
N LEU A 11 -22.05 42.85 -18.09
CA LEU A 11 -21.71 41.55 -18.67
C LEU A 11 -20.73 40.85 -17.72
N ILE A 12 -21.26 39.98 -16.89
CA ILE A 12 -20.43 38.97 -16.22
C ILE A 12 -19.95 38.02 -17.32
N TRP A 13 -18.74 38.22 -17.76
CA TRP A 13 -18.03 37.23 -18.53
C TRP A 13 -17.83 36.06 -17.58
N ALA A 14 -18.71 35.05 -17.68
CA ALA A 14 -18.40 33.71 -17.18
C ALA A 14 -17.20 33.26 -18.06
N SER A 15 -16.00 33.49 -17.57
CA SER A 15 -14.83 32.79 -18.12
C SER A 15 -15.18 31.32 -18.05
N PRO A 16 -15.14 30.55 -19.15
CA PRO A 16 -15.26 29.12 -19.05
C PRO A 16 -14.16 28.71 -18.06
N LEU A 17 -14.53 27.95 -17.01
CA LEU A 17 -13.54 27.24 -16.21
C LEU A 17 -12.76 26.39 -17.22
N VAL A 18 -11.60 26.88 -17.63
CA VAL A 18 -10.67 26.09 -18.44
C VAL A 18 -10.22 24.98 -17.50
N ALA A 19 -10.73 23.79 -17.70
CA ALA A 19 -10.22 22.61 -17.03
C ALA A 19 -8.69 22.64 -17.18
N GLN A 20 -7.97 22.50 -16.07
CA GLN A 20 -6.51 22.51 -16.08
C GLN A 20 -6.06 21.40 -17.02
N HIS A 21 -5.50 21.80 -18.18
CA HIS A 21 -5.09 20.88 -19.22
C HIS A 21 -3.68 20.37 -18.91
N VAL A 22 -3.50 19.08 -18.91
CA VAL A 22 -2.22 18.42 -18.63
C VAL A 22 -1.52 18.14 -19.96
N GLU A 23 -0.38 18.80 -20.19
CA GLU A 23 0.41 18.70 -21.44
C GLU A 23 1.83 18.18 -21.15
N PRO A 24 2.03 16.88 -20.94
CA PRO A 24 3.35 16.34 -20.74
C PRO A 24 4.14 16.29 -22.04
N THR A 25 5.46 16.41 -21.92
CA THR A 25 6.36 16.02 -22.99
C THR A 25 6.48 14.50 -23.04
N VAL A 26 6.09 13.89 -24.15
CA VAL A 26 6.16 12.44 -24.34
C VAL A 26 7.19 12.10 -25.41
N PHE A 27 8.06 11.14 -25.14
CA PHE A 27 9.02 10.61 -26.12
C PHE A 27 9.37 9.15 -25.82
N THR A 28 9.92 8.47 -26.81
CA THR A 28 10.34 7.06 -26.71
C THR A 28 11.81 6.96 -27.07
N LEU A 29 12.59 6.27 -26.24
CA LEU A 29 13.99 5.95 -26.51
C LEU A 29 14.11 4.92 -27.64
N ASP A 30 15.27 4.82 -28.27
CA ASP A 30 15.57 3.85 -29.34
C ASP A 30 15.34 2.39 -28.89
N ASN A 31 15.56 2.10 -27.61
CA ASN A 31 15.30 0.78 -27.02
C ASN A 31 13.81 0.51 -26.75
N GLY A 32 12.93 1.48 -26.98
CA GLY A 32 11.49 1.36 -26.89
C GLY A 32 10.88 1.78 -25.54
N MET A 33 11.68 2.21 -24.56
CA MET A 33 11.14 2.75 -23.30
C MET A 33 10.49 4.11 -23.53
N LYS A 34 9.23 4.24 -23.13
CA LYS A 34 8.46 5.48 -23.23
C LYS A 34 8.66 6.32 -21.98
N PHE A 35 8.71 7.64 -22.13
CA PHE A 35 8.74 8.59 -21.02
C PHE A 35 7.66 9.64 -21.16
N ILE A 36 7.02 9.99 -20.03
CA ILE A 36 6.01 11.02 -19.86
C ILE A 36 6.55 12.04 -18.86
N LEU A 37 6.88 13.23 -19.29
CA LEU A 37 7.51 14.29 -18.47
C LEU A 37 6.58 15.47 -18.35
N LEU A 38 6.14 15.79 -17.13
CA LEU A 38 5.32 16.95 -16.83
C LEU A 38 6.07 17.91 -15.90
N GLN A 39 6.59 18.98 -16.47
CA GLN A 39 7.27 20.04 -15.72
C GLN A 39 6.25 20.91 -14.98
N ARG A 40 6.42 21.07 -13.67
CA ARG A 40 5.55 21.87 -12.79
C ARG A 40 6.36 22.53 -11.69
N SER A 41 5.98 23.74 -11.31
CA SER A 41 6.64 24.56 -10.27
C SER A 41 5.79 24.75 -9.02
N GLU A 42 4.59 24.16 -8.95
CA GLU A 42 3.66 24.30 -7.83
C GLU A 42 4.20 23.68 -6.53
N GLU A 43 5.01 22.64 -6.65
CA GLU A 43 5.78 22.06 -5.55
C GLU A 43 7.29 22.28 -5.81
N PRO A 44 7.87 23.42 -5.40
CA PRO A 44 9.26 23.76 -5.72
C PRO A 44 10.27 22.76 -5.17
N ASN A 45 11.32 22.48 -5.93
CA ASN A 45 12.38 21.53 -5.57
C ASN A 45 11.91 20.08 -5.34
N SER A 46 10.71 19.72 -5.78
CA SER A 46 10.13 18.39 -5.63
C SER A 46 9.87 17.74 -6.98
N VAL A 47 10.22 16.48 -7.14
CA VAL A 47 9.93 15.65 -8.31
C VAL A 47 9.33 14.33 -7.86
N ALA A 48 8.13 14.05 -8.34
CA ALA A 48 7.58 12.69 -8.30
C ALA A 48 8.11 11.93 -9.51
N ALA A 49 8.76 10.82 -9.27
CA ALA A 49 9.42 10.01 -10.28
C ALA A 49 8.98 8.55 -10.14
N GLY A 50 8.64 7.91 -11.23
CA GLY A 50 8.26 6.51 -11.23
C GLY A 50 8.46 5.86 -12.58
N TRP A 51 8.43 4.55 -12.58
CA TRP A 51 8.31 3.77 -13.81
C TRP A 51 7.42 2.57 -13.58
N LEU A 52 6.68 2.19 -14.60
CA LEU A 52 5.82 1.03 -14.56
C LEU A 52 6.23 -0.01 -15.61
N ALA A 53 6.03 -1.26 -15.26
CA ALA A 53 6.01 -2.37 -16.18
C ALA A 53 4.55 -2.67 -16.55
N LYS A 54 4.26 -2.80 -17.85
CA LYS A 54 2.91 -3.15 -18.36
C LYS A 54 2.66 -4.64 -18.14
N VAL A 55 2.68 -5.06 -16.87
CA VAL A 55 2.54 -6.45 -16.43
C VAL A 55 1.96 -6.49 -15.02
N GLY A 56 1.01 -7.41 -14.81
CA GLY A 56 0.40 -7.71 -13.54
C GLY A 56 -0.11 -9.15 -13.53
N SER A 57 -0.95 -9.52 -12.57
CA SER A 57 -1.41 -10.91 -12.44
C SER A 57 -2.16 -11.43 -13.67
N VAL A 58 -2.76 -10.57 -14.49
CA VAL A 58 -3.42 -10.95 -15.77
C VAL A 58 -2.47 -11.57 -16.78
N ASN A 59 -1.18 -11.33 -16.66
CA ASN A 59 -0.14 -11.86 -17.55
C ASN A 59 0.45 -13.18 -17.05
N GLU A 60 -0.01 -13.68 -15.94
CA GLU A 60 0.42 -14.93 -15.31
C GLU A 60 -0.38 -16.12 -15.86
N ARG A 61 -0.06 -17.31 -15.37
CA ARG A 61 -0.77 -18.55 -15.67
C ARG A 61 -0.74 -19.44 -14.42
N PRO A 62 -1.61 -20.46 -14.34
CA PRO A 62 -1.47 -21.49 -13.31
C PRO A 62 -0.04 -22.04 -13.23
N GLY A 63 0.47 -22.18 -12.02
CA GLY A 63 1.85 -22.57 -11.70
C GLY A 63 2.80 -21.38 -11.47
N ILE A 64 2.41 -20.16 -11.84
CA ILE A 64 3.19 -18.93 -11.56
C ILE A 64 2.32 -17.74 -11.14
N THR A 65 1.13 -17.99 -10.59
CA THR A 65 0.30 -16.89 -10.06
C THR A 65 1.00 -16.20 -8.90
N GLY A 66 0.90 -14.87 -8.83
CA GLY A 66 1.61 -14.04 -7.85
C GLY A 66 3.03 -13.62 -8.24
N LEU A 67 3.54 -14.08 -9.38
CA LEU A 67 4.91 -13.78 -9.78
C LEU A 67 5.13 -12.29 -10.07
N SER A 68 4.12 -11.56 -10.56
CA SER A 68 4.18 -10.10 -10.74
C SER A 68 4.39 -9.36 -9.41
N HIS A 69 3.64 -9.76 -8.38
CA HIS A 69 3.78 -9.22 -7.03
C HIS A 69 5.12 -9.62 -6.41
N PHE A 70 5.55 -10.84 -6.62
CA PHE A 70 6.85 -11.29 -6.17
C PHE A 70 8.00 -10.46 -6.79
N PHE A 71 7.89 -10.08 -8.07
CA PHE A 71 8.84 -9.16 -8.70
C PHE A 71 8.82 -7.76 -8.09
N GLU A 72 7.68 -7.28 -7.62
CA GLU A 72 7.64 -6.04 -6.86
C GLU A 72 8.64 -6.08 -5.70
N HIS A 73 8.65 -7.15 -4.90
CA HIS A 73 9.58 -7.36 -3.80
C HIS A 73 11.04 -7.52 -4.27
N LEU A 74 11.27 -8.39 -5.25
CA LEU A 74 12.62 -8.70 -5.74
C LEU A 74 13.37 -7.47 -6.28
N MET A 75 12.65 -6.52 -6.88
CA MET A 75 13.28 -5.32 -7.44
C MET A 75 13.86 -4.37 -6.37
N PHE A 76 13.57 -4.55 -5.09
CA PHE A 76 14.19 -3.81 -3.99
C PHE A 76 15.44 -4.47 -3.42
N LYS A 77 15.78 -5.68 -3.85
CA LYS A 77 16.94 -6.45 -3.33
C LYS A 77 18.29 -5.99 -3.87
N GLY A 78 18.30 -4.94 -4.69
CA GLY A 78 19.52 -4.32 -5.20
C GLY A 78 20.01 -4.89 -6.53
N THR A 79 21.29 -4.75 -6.76
CA THR A 79 21.97 -5.06 -8.02
C THR A 79 23.30 -5.81 -7.77
N ASN A 80 24.07 -6.04 -8.81
CA ASN A 80 25.42 -6.62 -8.67
C ASN A 80 26.36 -5.81 -7.75
N THR A 81 26.08 -4.52 -7.51
CA THR A 81 26.95 -3.62 -6.74
C THR A 81 26.25 -2.97 -5.55
N ILE A 82 24.93 -3.10 -5.44
CA ILE A 82 24.12 -2.56 -4.34
C ILE A 82 23.44 -3.73 -3.65
N GLY A 83 23.54 -3.83 -2.33
CA GLY A 83 22.94 -4.88 -1.51
C GLY A 83 23.85 -6.06 -1.24
N THR A 84 25.14 -6.00 -1.59
CA THR A 84 26.11 -7.04 -1.28
C THR A 84 27.50 -6.46 -1.04
N THR A 85 28.25 -7.09 -0.14
CA THR A 85 29.68 -6.80 0.10
C THR A 85 30.60 -7.63 -0.80
N ASP A 86 30.10 -8.73 -1.38
CA ASP A 86 30.86 -9.64 -2.24
C ASP A 86 29.94 -10.21 -3.35
N PRO A 87 29.93 -9.56 -4.55
CA PRO A 87 29.09 -9.99 -5.66
C PRO A 87 29.37 -11.40 -6.19
N GLU A 88 30.63 -11.90 -6.09
CA GLU A 88 30.99 -13.23 -6.55
C GLU A 88 30.42 -14.30 -5.59
N ALA A 89 30.61 -14.13 -4.30
CA ALA A 89 30.06 -15.02 -3.29
C ALA A 89 28.53 -14.99 -3.33
N ASP A 90 27.87 -13.81 -3.48
CA ASP A 90 26.43 -13.62 -3.64
C ASP A 90 25.87 -14.48 -4.80
N GLY A 91 26.53 -14.42 -5.98
CA GLY A 91 26.13 -15.23 -7.14
C GLY A 91 26.31 -16.75 -6.92
N LEU A 92 27.35 -17.17 -6.19
CA LEU A 92 27.55 -18.58 -5.85
C LEU A 92 26.50 -19.10 -4.88
N PHE A 93 26.11 -18.34 -3.85
CA PHE A 93 25.04 -18.69 -2.94
C PHE A 93 23.69 -18.79 -3.65
N THR A 94 23.33 -17.79 -4.46
CA THR A 94 22.09 -17.81 -5.27
C THR A 94 22.02 -19.05 -6.16
N SER A 95 23.13 -19.43 -6.81
CA SER A 95 23.19 -20.63 -7.65
C SER A 95 23.04 -21.92 -6.85
N LYS A 96 23.66 -21.99 -5.66
CA LYS A 96 23.55 -23.13 -4.76
C LYS A 96 22.12 -23.29 -4.23
N GLU A 97 21.50 -22.22 -3.76
CA GLU A 97 20.10 -22.21 -3.31
C GLU A 97 19.16 -22.72 -4.41
N SER A 98 19.31 -22.21 -5.64
CA SER A 98 18.54 -22.66 -6.80
C SER A 98 18.74 -24.16 -7.09
N SER A 99 19.97 -24.66 -7.00
CA SER A 99 20.28 -26.07 -7.21
C SER A 99 19.61 -26.98 -6.17
N ILE A 100 19.69 -26.61 -4.89
CA ILE A 100 19.04 -27.35 -3.80
C ILE A 100 17.52 -27.32 -4.01
N ARG A 101 16.97 -26.18 -4.33
CA ARG A 101 15.53 -26.04 -4.57
C ARG A 101 15.03 -26.91 -5.72
N ASN A 102 15.76 -26.96 -6.83
CA ASN A 102 15.38 -27.81 -7.96
C ASN A 102 15.38 -29.28 -7.57
N GLN A 103 16.33 -29.76 -6.75
CA GLN A 103 16.32 -31.13 -6.22
C GLN A 103 15.10 -31.37 -5.29
N MET A 104 14.72 -30.40 -4.48
CA MET A 104 13.50 -30.49 -3.66
C MET A 104 12.26 -30.63 -4.54
N LEU A 105 12.13 -29.80 -5.59
CA LEU A 105 11.01 -29.83 -6.52
C LEU A 105 10.89 -31.17 -7.27
N GLU A 106 12.01 -31.81 -7.64
CA GLU A 106 12.00 -33.15 -8.23
C GLU A 106 11.34 -34.18 -7.28
N ILE A 107 11.62 -34.09 -5.96
CA ILE A 107 11.00 -34.97 -4.97
C ILE A 107 9.52 -34.64 -4.78
N VAL A 108 9.20 -33.35 -4.70
CA VAL A 108 7.80 -32.92 -4.51
C VAL A 108 6.94 -33.38 -5.69
N TRP A 109 7.38 -33.09 -6.93
CA TRP A 109 6.61 -33.48 -8.14
C TRP A 109 6.53 -35.00 -8.39
N GLY A 110 7.49 -35.76 -7.89
CA GLY A 110 7.47 -37.21 -7.96
C GLY A 110 6.87 -37.81 -6.70
N GLU A 111 7.70 -38.03 -5.68
CA GLU A 111 7.35 -38.82 -4.49
C GLU A 111 6.18 -38.22 -3.68
N GLN A 112 6.21 -36.88 -3.40
CA GLN A 112 5.17 -36.28 -2.56
C GLN A 112 3.81 -36.23 -3.27
N TYR A 113 3.77 -35.91 -4.56
CA TYR A 113 2.52 -35.93 -5.32
C TYR A 113 1.96 -37.33 -5.53
N ASP A 114 2.80 -38.38 -5.61
CA ASP A 114 2.33 -39.76 -5.65
C ASP A 114 1.70 -40.15 -4.30
N ARG A 115 2.35 -39.82 -3.18
CA ARG A 115 1.80 -40.02 -1.84
C ARG A 115 0.47 -39.26 -1.62
N PHE A 116 0.37 -38.04 -2.12
CA PHE A 116 -0.87 -37.27 -2.10
C PHE A 116 -2.00 -37.94 -2.92
N LYS A 117 -1.69 -38.41 -4.12
CA LYS A 117 -2.66 -39.17 -4.96
C LYS A 117 -3.12 -40.48 -4.30
N ASP A 118 -2.23 -41.12 -3.59
CA ASP A 118 -2.52 -42.38 -2.88
C ASP A 118 -3.25 -42.16 -1.54
N GLY A 119 -3.43 -40.87 -1.12
CA GLY A 119 -4.12 -40.47 0.11
C GLY A 119 -3.30 -40.72 1.37
N GLU A 120 -1.98 -40.84 1.25
CA GLU A 120 -1.07 -41.00 2.40
C GLU A 120 -0.80 -39.67 3.11
N ILE A 121 -0.87 -38.54 2.36
CA ILE A 121 -0.71 -37.19 2.85
C ILE A 121 -1.80 -36.29 2.25
N ASP A 122 -2.11 -35.20 2.91
CA ASP A 122 -3.14 -34.22 2.51
C ASP A 122 -2.56 -33.00 1.79
N ASP A 123 -1.29 -32.67 2.01
CA ASP A 123 -0.57 -31.60 1.30
C ASP A 123 0.87 -32.05 0.94
N PRO A 124 1.25 -32.04 -0.36
CA PRO A 124 2.61 -32.36 -0.79
C PRO A 124 3.65 -31.29 -0.45
N TRP A 125 3.23 -30.10 -0.03
CA TRP A 125 4.11 -28.97 0.30
C TRP A 125 4.37 -28.81 1.81
N ASP A 126 3.56 -29.45 2.65
CA ASP A 126 3.69 -29.39 4.10
C ASP A 126 4.98 -30.07 4.56
N GLU A 127 5.77 -29.34 5.36
CA GLU A 127 7.03 -29.84 5.94
C GLU A 127 6.84 -31.05 6.85
N GLU A 128 5.67 -31.19 7.48
CA GLU A 128 5.35 -32.35 8.34
C GLU A 128 5.25 -33.65 7.54
N ASN A 129 4.96 -33.56 6.25
CA ASN A 129 4.86 -34.65 5.31
C ASN A 129 6.18 -35.00 4.62
N ASP A 130 7.28 -34.28 4.92
CA ASP A 130 8.55 -34.43 4.23
C ASP A 130 9.14 -35.84 4.35
N THR A 131 9.63 -36.39 3.25
CA THR A 131 10.50 -37.56 3.30
C THR A 131 11.86 -37.18 3.93
N PRO A 132 12.62 -38.13 4.49
CA PRO A 132 13.92 -37.84 5.11
C PRO A 132 14.88 -37.10 4.17
N LYS A 133 14.82 -37.39 2.86
CA LYS A 133 15.64 -36.72 1.86
C LYS A 133 15.20 -35.27 1.63
N LEU A 134 13.89 -35.03 1.54
CA LEU A 134 13.33 -33.67 1.35
C LEU A 134 13.61 -32.81 2.58
N ALA A 135 13.41 -33.35 3.80
CA ALA A 135 13.73 -32.66 5.04
C ALA A 135 15.22 -32.28 5.15
N SER A 136 16.11 -33.17 4.66
CA SER A 136 17.55 -32.88 4.62
C SER A 136 17.89 -31.74 3.67
N LEU A 137 17.30 -31.72 2.46
CA LEU A 137 17.49 -30.65 1.48
C LEU A 137 16.92 -29.31 1.99
N ARG A 138 15.76 -29.34 2.65
CA ARG A 138 15.15 -28.16 3.25
C ARG A 138 16.05 -27.56 4.34
N LYS A 139 16.65 -28.42 5.16
CA LYS A 139 17.65 -27.98 6.15
C LYS A 139 18.89 -27.40 5.49
N GLU A 140 19.39 -28.02 4.42
CA GLU A 140 20.55 -27.51 3.66
C GLU A 140 20.24 -26.15 3.02
N LEU A 141 19.06 -25.97 2.46
CA LEU A 141 18.62 -24.70 1.90
C LEU A 141 18.60 -23.60 2.97
N ARG A 142 17.98 -23.85 4.13
CA ARG A 142 17.96 -22.89 5.25
C ARG A 142 19.35 -22.51 5.71
N GLN A 143 20.29 -23.47 5.82
CA GLN A 143 21.66 -23.17 6.20
C GLN A 143 22.38 -22.36 5.11
N THR A 144 22.15 -22.68 3.84
CA THR A 144 22.75 -21.91 2.73
C THR A 144 22.25 -20.48 2.69
N MET A 145 20.95 -20.25 2.94
CA MET A 145 20.36 -18.92 3.04
C MET A 145 20.92 -18.12 4.23
N GLU A 146 21.18 -18.78 5.37
CA GLU A 146 21.81 -18.14 6.52
C GLU A 146 23.26 -17.75 6.23
N ASP A 147 24.03 -18.65 5.62
CA ASP A 147 25.39 -18.36 5.20
C ASP A 147 25.44 -17.21 4.18
N HIS A 148 24.47 -17.17 3.25
CA HIS A 148 24.34 -16.10 2.23
C HIS A 148 24.14 -14.72 2.87
N ARG A 149 23.40 -14.61 3.97
CA ARG A 149 23.20 -13.34 4.70
C ARG A 149 24.51 -12.67 5.11
N SER A 150 25.60 -13.41 5.26
CA SER A 150 26.91 -12.86 5.65
C SER A 150 27.50 -11.88 4.63
N VAL A 151 27.09 -11.97 3.35
CA VAL A 151 27.55 -11.09 2.27
C VAL A 151 26.48 -10.10 1.81
N ILE A 152 25.28 -10.14 2.39
CA ILE A 152 24.17 -9.24 2.04
C ILE A 152 24.24 -7.97 2.88
N THR A 153 24.10 -6.82 2.22
CA THR A 153 23.85 -5.52 2.87
C THR A 153 22.37 -5.22 2.79
N LYS A 154 21.67 -5.52 3.90
CA LYS A 154 20.22 -5.41 3.98
C LYS A 154 19.73 -3.97 3.70
N ASP A 155 18.67 -3.84 2.91
CA ASP A 155 17.96 -2.60 2.61
C ASP A 155 18.84 -1.46 2.04
N GLU A 156 20.03 -1.78 1.49
CA GLU A 156 20.97 -0.78 0.99
C GLU A 156 20.37 0.07 -0.12
N PHE A 157 19.58 -0.52 -1.04
CA PHE A 157 18.91 0.20 -2.12
C PHE A 157 18.01 1.30 -1.58
N SER A 158 17.15 0.99 -0.62
CA SER A 158 16.26 1.94 0.03
C SER A 158 17.02 2.98 0.87
N SER A 159 18.07 2.54 1.57
CA SER A 159 18.92 3.40 2.41
C SER A 159 19.62 4.49 1.61
N ILE A 160 20.07 4.17 0.38
CA ILE A 160 20.68 5.17 -0.51
C ILE A 160 19.68 6.29 -0.80
N TYR A 161 18.45 5.97 -1.17
CA TYR A 161 17.40 6.95 -1.42
C TYR A 161 17.08 7.79 -0.19
N GLN A 162 16.88 7.16 0.96
CA GLN A 162 16.56 7.84 2.22
C GLN A 162 17.65 8.83 2.64
N LYS A 163 18.93 8.42 2.57
CA LYS A 163 20.09 9.28 2.87
C LYS A 163 20.18 10.51 1.95
N HIS A 164 19.55 10.47 0.78
CA HIS A 164 19.53 11.57 -0.18
C HIS A 164 18.22 12.35 -0.19
N GLY A 165 17.36 12.14 0.81
CA GLY A 165 16.13 12.91 1.02
C GLY A 165 14.94 12.46 0.17
N ALA A 166 14.98 11.26 -0.39
CA ALA A 166 13.82 10.68 -1.04
C ALA A 166 12.73 10.33 -0.03
N THR A 167 11.47 10.47 -0.44
CA THR A 167 10.29 10.20 0.36
C THR A 167 9.28 9.37 -0.42
N GLY A 168 8.44 8.59 0.26
CA GLY A 168 7.37 7.84 -0.40
C GLY A 168 7.85 6.81 -1.42
N MET A 169 9.12 6.31 -1.28
CA MET A 169 9.59 5.21 -2.09
C MET A 169 8.76 3.97 -1.80
N ASN A 170 8.10 3.47 -2.81
CA ASN A 170 7.23 2.31 -2.72
C ASN A 170 7.04 1.67 -4.11
N ALA A 171 6.32 0.55 -4.13
CA ALA A 171 5.77 -0.02 -5.35
C ALA A 171 4.40 -0.62 -5.06
N PHE A 172 3.65 -0.94 -6.08
CA PHE A 172 2.42 -1.71 -5.98
C PHE A 172 2.18 -2.50 -7.25
N THR A 173 1.56 -3.65 -7.07
CA THR A 173 1.13 -4.54 -8.15
C THR A 173 -0.39 -4.65 -8.17
N SER A 174 -0.96 -4.55 -9.35
CA SER A 174 -2.36 -4.88 -9.61
C SER A 174 -2.46 -5.98 -10.67
N GLU A 175 -3.66 -6.25 -11.10
CA GLU A 175 -3.86 -7.25 -12.15
C GLU A 175 -3.23 -6.85 -13.49
N ASP A 176 -3.11 -5.54 -13.76
CA ASP A 176 -2.69 -5.02 -15.06
C ASP A 176 -1.31 -4.35 -15.06
N VAL A 177 -0.77 -3.97 -13.88
CA VAL A 177 0.46 -3.16 -13.78
C VAL A 177 1.27 -3.45 -12.53
N THR A 178 2.60 -3.34 -12.64
CA THR A 178 3.51 -3.19 -11.51
C THR A 178 4.18 -1.84 -11.61
N PHE A 179 4.04 -0.98 -10.60
CA PHE A 179 4.47 0.41 -10.63
C PHE A 179 5.39 0.74 -9.45
N TYR A 180 6.56 1.28 -9.75
CA TYR A 180 7.59 1.71 -8.79
C TYR A 180 7.60 3.23 -8.72
N ILE A 181 7.47 3.77 -7.52
CA ILE A 181 7.23 5.21 -7.28
C ILE A 181 8.20 5.78 -6.26
N ASN A 182 8.53 7.06 -6.40
CA ASN A 182 9.46 7.76 -5.53
C ASN A 182 9.20 9.27 -5.54
N GLY A 183 9.31 9.93 -4.39
CA GLY A 183 9.39 11.38 -4.27
C GLY A 183 10.82 11.82 -4.02
N LEU A 184 11.32 12.77 -4.78
CA LEU A 184 12.74 13.16 -4.79
C LEU A 184 12.92 14.67 -4.66
N PRO A 185 13.97 15.16 -3.98
CA PRO A 185 14.45 16.50 -4.20
C PRO A 185 14.89 16.67 -5.67
N ALA A 186 14.57 17.78 -6.32
CA ALA A 186 14.83 18.03 -7.74
C ALA A 186 16.32 17.82 -8.14
N ASN A 187 17.25 18.16 -7.24
CA ASN A 187 18.69 17.96 -7.45
C ASN A 187 19.16 16.51 -7.36
N LYS A 188 18.25 15.55 -7.10
CA LYS A 188 18.51 14.11 -7.01
C LYS A 188 17.96 13.32 -8.20
N LEU A 189 17.49 13.98 -9.24
CA LEU A 189 16.97 13.32 -10.45
C LEU A 189 18.02 12.40 -11.11
N GLU A 190 19.31 12.78 -11.11
CA GLU A 190 20.37 11.90 -11.64
C GLU A 190 20.54 10.63 -10.81
N LEU A 191 20.41 10.71 -9.47
CA LEU A 191 20.43 9.55 -8.59
C LEU A 191 19.33 8.57 -8.98
N TRP A 192 18.10 9.07 -9.18
CA TRP A 192 16.98 8.23 -9.60
C TRP A 192 17.25 7.58 -10.96
N CYS A 193 17.69 8.34 -11.95
CA CYS A 193 18.00 7.78 -13.27
C CYS A 193 19.06 6.67 -13.19
N TRP A 194 20.10 6.85 -12.37
CA TRP A 194 21.12 5.87 -12.16
C TRP A 194 20.59 4.60 -11.48
N MET A 195 19.97 4.74 -10.31
CA MET A 195 19.53 3.61 -9.51
C MET A 195 18.42 2.80 -10.21
N GLU A 196 17.43 3.46 -10.81
CA GLU A 196 16.34 2.77 -11.49
C GLU A 196 16.82 2.05 -12.78
N SER A 197 17.71 2.66 -13.53
CA SER A 197 18.30 2.00 -14.69
C SER A 197 19.24 0.86 -14.31
N ASP A 198 19.93 0.96 -13.17
CA ASP A 198 20.85 -0.09 -12.68
C ASP A 198 20.06 -1.33 -12.25
N ARG A 199 19.01 -1.19 -11.45
CA ARG A 199 18.20 -2.36 -11.06
C ARG A 199 17.46 -3.02 -12.23
N LEU A 200 17.18 -2.29 -13.33
CA LEU A 200 16.63 -2.86 -14.56
C LEU A 200 17.70 -3.60 -15.40
N GLN A 201 18.95 -3.14 -15.35
CA GLN A 201 20.05 -3.76 -16.12
C GLN A 201 20.71 -4.90 -15.39
N ASN A 202 20.90 -4.78 -14.07
CA ASN A 202 21.75 -5.62 -13.25
C ASN A 202 20.97 -6.28 -12.10
N SER A 203 19.67 -6.58 -12.31
CA SER A 203 18.88 -7.30 -11.33
C SER A 203 19.44 -8.68 -11.04
N VAL A 204 19.58 -9.03 -9.78
CA VAL A 204 20.23 -10.28 -9.32
C VAL A 204 19.26 -11.26 -8.65
N PHE A 205 18.03 -10.85 -8.36
CA PHE A 205 17.03 -11.64 -7.62
C PHE A 205 17.57 -12.24 -6.31
N ARG A 206 18.32 -11.42 -5.58
CA ARG A 206 18.90 -11.78 -4.28
C ARG A 206 17.80 -12.13 -3.29
N GLU A 207 18.11 -13.05 -2.36
CA GLU A 207 17.16 -13.51 -1.35
C GLU A 207 15.87 -14.12 -1.92
N PHE A 208 15.93 -14.71 -3.12
CA PHE A 208 14.76 -15.21 -3.85
C PHE A 208 13.84 -16.10 -2.99
N PHE A 209 14.41 -17.07 -2.28
CA PHE A 209 13.63 -18.01 -1.49
C PHE A 209 13.22 -17.44 -0.12
N SER A 210 14.04 -16.58 0.49
CA SER A 210 13.66 -15.84 1.69
C SER A 210 12.50 -14.89 1.42
N GLU A 211 12.53 -14.20 0.28
CA GLU A 211 11.48 -13.25 -0.08
C GLU A 211 10.18 -13.93 -0.46
N ARG A 212 10.25 -15.13 -1.05
CA ARG A 212 9.08 -15.98 -1.25
C ARG A 212 8.40 -16.29 0.09
N ASP A 213 9.17 -16.61 1.12
CA ASP A 213 8.64 -16.89 2.46
C ASP A 213 8.02 -15.62 3.08
N VAL A 214 8.58 -14.43 2.81
CA VAL A 214 7.96 -13.14 3.19
C VAL A 214 6.60 -12.95 2.51
N VAL A 215 6.49 -13.26 1.21
CA VAL A 215 5.20 -13.17 0.49
C VAL A 215 4.18 -14.19 1.02
N HIS A 216 4.61 -15.38 1.44
CA HIS A 216 3.73 -16.33 2.14
C HIS A 216 3.19 -15.75 3.46
N GLU A 217 4.05 -15.12 4.26
CA GLU A 217 3.61 -14.45 5.49
C GLU A 217 2.67 -13.27 5.21
N GLU A 218 2.93 -12.50 4.17
CA GLU A 218 2.03 -11.43 3.73
C GLU A 218 0.67 -11.98 3.31
N ARG A 219 0.64 -13.07 2.53
CA ARG A 219 -0.59 -13.76 2.18
C ARG A 219 -1.34 -14.25 3.42
N ARG A 220 -0.62 -14.87 4.37
CA ARG A 220 -1.20 -15.31 5.63
C ARG A 220 -1.87 -14.15 6.38
N MET A 221 -1.19 -13.02 6.48
CA MET A 221 -1.72 -11.84 7.17
C MET A 221 -2.89 -11.18 6.43
N ARG A 222 -2.80 -11.06 5.11
CA ARG A 222 -3.80 -10.31 4.32
C ARG A 222 -5.02 -11.13 3.91
N THR A 223 -4.85 -12.43 3.69
CA THR A 223 -5.91 -13.32 3.19
C THR A 223 -6.36 -14.30 4.25
N GLU A 224 -5.46 -15.16 4.75
CA GLU A 224 -5.83 -16.31 5.61
C GLU A 224 -6.21 -15.88 7.03
N SER A 225 -5.55 -14.84 7.58
CA SER A 225 -5.90 -14.28 8.90
C SER A 225 -6.94 -13.14 8.80
N SER A 226 -7.33 -12.74 7.60
CA SER A 226 -8.39 -11.76 7.41
C SER A 226 -9.76 -12.44 7.59
N PRO A 227 -10.69 -11.85 8.35
CA PRO A 227 -12.00 -12.45 8.59
C PRO A 227 -12.81 -12.78 7.33
N THR A 228 -12.58 -12.09 6.22
CA THR A 228 -13.28 -12.28 4.93
C THR A 228 -12.37 -12.74 3.80
N GLY A 229 -11.03 -12.72 4.00
CA GLY A 229 -10.07 -12.78 2.91
C GLY A 229 -10.19 -14.02 2.02
N GLU A 230 -10.31 -15.22 2.60
CA GLU A 230 -10.49 -16.45 1.82
C GLU A 230 -11.85 -16.51 1.12
N PHE A 231 -12.89 -15.96 1.74
CA PHE A 231 -14.22 -15.90 1.15
C PHE A 231 -14.25 -14.92 -0.04
N ASP A 232 -13.58 -13.76 0.09
CA ASP A 232 -13.41 -12.77 -0.99
C ASP A 232 -12.67 -13.37 -2.18
N GLU A 233 -11.63 -14.15 -1.90
CA GLU A 233 -10.84 -14.85 -2.91
C GLU A 233 -11.67 -15.90 -3.67
N GLN A 234 -12.48 -16.68 -2.96
CA GLN A 234 -13.42 -17.63 -3.55
C GLN A 234 -14.49 -16.92 -4.38
N PHE A 235 -15.05 -15.83 -3.88
CA PHE A 235 -16.04 -15.06 -4.62
C PHE A 235 -15.47 -14.45 -5.89
N ASN A 236 -14.24 -13.90 -5.84
CA ASN A 236 -13.56 -13.39 -7.02
C ASN A 236 -13.31 -14.51 -8.07
N SER A 237 -12.86 -15.68 -7.64
CA SER A 237 -12.63 -16.82 -8.50
C SER A 237 -13.93 -17.36 -9.10
N MET A 238 -15.05 -17.33 -8.37
CA MET A 238 -16.37 -17.70 -8.87
C MET A 238 -16.89 -16.69 -9.90
N PHE A 239 -16.68 -15.40 -9.64
CA PHE A 239 -17.18 -14.32 -10.49
C PHE A 239 -16.57 -14.36 -11.90
N TRP A 240 -15.24 -14.54 -12.00
CA TRP A 240 -14.55 -14.62 -13.28
C TRP A 240 -14.47 -16.07 -13.78
N GLN A 241 -15.17 -16.40 -14.85
CA GLN A 241 -15.20 -17.75 -15.39
C GLN A 241 -13.97 -18.11 -16.22
N ALA A 242 -13.50 -17.17 -17.04
CA ALA A 242 -12.40 -17.42 -17.99
C ALA A 242 -11.27 -16.39 -17.88
N SER A 243 -11.58 -15.20 -17.39
CA SER A 243 -10.61 -14.12 -17.29
C SER A 243 -9.50 -14.46 -16.31
N PRO A 244 -8.23 -14.11 -16.64
CA PRO A 244 -7.12 -14.17 -15.69
C PRO A 244 -7.28 -13.25 -14.46
N TYR A 245 -8.32 -12.46 -14.38
CA TYR A 245 -8.68 -11.72 -13.16
C TYR A 245 -9.24 -12.60 -12.05
N SER A 246 -9.41 -13.91 -12.28
CA SER A 246 -9.97 -14.86 -11.32
C SER A 246 -9.01 -15.24 -10.19
N TRP A 247 -7.69 -15.16 -10.39
CA TRP A 247 -6.73 -15.48 -9.33
C TRP A 247 -6.22 -14.25 -8.58
N PRO A 248 -5.79 -14.41 -7.33
CA PRO A 248 -5.31 -13.31 -6.50
C PRO A 248 -3.98 -12.75 -7.03
N VAL A 249 -3.79 -11.45 -6.89
CA VAL A 249 -2.52 -10.77 -7.25
C VAL A 249 -1.34 -11.31 -6.45
N ILE A 250 -1.57 -11.70 -5.20
CA ILE A 250 -0.53 -12.29 -4.34
C ILE A 250 -0.17 -13.74 -4.74
N GLY A 251 -1.01 -14.41 -5.53
CA GLY A 251 -0.83 -15.78 -5.99
C GLY A 251 -1.40 -16.85 -5.07
N TRP A 252 -1.59 -18.06 -5.63
CA TRP A 252 -1.98 -19.24 -4.86
C TRP A 252 -0.80 -19.80 -4.07
N PRO A 253 -0.99 -20.32 -2.85
CA PRO A 253 0.09 -20.88 -2.02
C PRO A 253 0.93 -21.95 -2.72
N SER A 254 0.29 -22.84 -3.46
CA SER A 254 0.95 -23.90 -4.22
C SER A 254 1.85 -23.34 -5.35
N ASP A 255 1.42 -22.25 -5.98
CA ASP A 255 2.19 -21.59 -7.05
C ASP A 255 3.41 -20.87 -6.45
N LEU A 256 3.25 -20.14 -5.34
CA LEU A 256 4.34 -19.55 -4.57
C LEU A 256 5.39 -20.60 -4.20
N ASN A 257 4.93 -21.79 -3.76
CA ASN A 257 5.81 -22.91 -3.46
C ASN A 257 6.52 -23.49 -4.67
N SER A 258 6.03 -23.28 -5.88
CA SER A 258 6.58 -23.87 -7.11
C SER A 258 7.64 -23.01 -7.80
N TYR A 259 7.82 -21.75 -7.41
CA TYR A 259 8.72 -20.81 -8.09
C TYR A 259 10.14 -21.31 -8.22
N THR A 260 10.69 -21.10 -9.44
CA THR A 260 12.09 -21.31 -9.76
C THR A 260 12.77 -20.03 -10.23
N LEU A 261 14.05 -19.92 -9.99
CA LEU A 261 14.86 -18.79 -10.48
C LEU A 261 14.81 -18.67 -12.01
N ASP A 262 14.77 -19.82 -12.71
CA ASP A 262 14.70 -19.87 -14.18
C ASP A 262 13.41 -19.31 -14.74
N GLU A 263 12.26 -19.57 -14.09
CA GLU A 263 10.98 -18.99 -14.48
C GLU A 263 10.95 -17.50 -14.22
N ALA A 264 11.44 -17.07 -13.07
CA ALA A 264 11.57 -15.65 -12.76
C ALA A 264 12.45 -14.93 -13.78
N GLN A 265 13.61 -15.52 -14.15
CA GLN A 265 14.48 -14.93 -15.17
C GLN A 265 13.81 -14.84 -16.55
N ARG A 266 13.00 -15.85 -16.94
CA ARG A 266 12.22 -15.80 -18.19
C ARG A 266 11.16 -14.70 -18.13
N TYR A 267 10.45 -14.60 -17.00
CA TYR A 267 9.43 -13.58 -16.77
C TYR A 267 10.02 -12.17 -16.88
N PHE A 268 11.13 -11.92 -16.19
CA PHE A 268 11.87 -10.65 -16.27
C PHE A 268 12.28 -10.32 -17.71
N ASN A 269 12.79 -11.29 -18.45
CA ASN A 269 13.25 -11.10 -19.83
C ASN A 269 12.12 -10.78 -20.82
N ILE A 270 10.87 -11.09 -20.46
CA ILE A 270 9.68 -10.77 -21.26
C ILE A 270 9.11 -9.41 -20.86
N TYR A 271 8.90 -9.19 -19.55
CA TYR A 271 8.07 -8.11 -19.07
C TYR A 271 8.84 -6.89 -18.55
N TYR A 272 10.07 -7.08 -18.02
CA TYR A 272 10.89 -6.01 -17.44
C TYR A 272 11.95 -5.51 -18.43
N ARG A 273 11.55 -5.35 -19.69
CA ARG A 273 12.42 -4.82 -20.75
C ARG A 273 11.91 -3.47 -21.24
N PRO A 274 12.81 -2.56 -21.70
CA PRO A 274 12.48 -1.18 -22.06
C PRO A 274 11.23 -1.01 -22.91
N ASN A 275 11.03 -1.87 -23.90
CA ASN A 275 9.86 -1.81 -24.78
C ASN A 275 8.52 -2.16 -24.10
N ASN A 276 8.51 -2.56 -22.85
CA ASN A 276 7.32 -2.78 -22.02
C ASN A 276 7.25 -1.84 -20.80
N LEU A 277 8.19 -0.89 -20.69
CA LEU A 277 8.29 0.02 -19.56
C LEU A 277 7.90 1.45 -19.93
N VAL A 278 7.34 2.18 -18.96
CA VAL A 278 7.04 3.61 -19.08
C VAL A 278 7.61 4.34 -17.87
N GLY A 279 8.48 5.32 -18.11
CA GLY A 279 8.97 6.23 -17.07
C GLY A 279 8.11 7.48 -17.00
N ILE A 280 7.89 8.01 -15.81
CA ILE A 280 7.03 9.17 -15.57
C ILE A 280 7.73 10.11 -14.59
N LEU A 281 7.82 11.39 -14.95
CA LEU A 281 8.34 12.43 -14.07
C LEU A 281 7.34 13.58 -14.01
N VAL A 282 6.99 14.03 -12.81
CA VAL A 282 6.12 15.18 -12.58
C VAL A 282 6.77 16.08 -11.51
N GLY A 283 7.00 17.33 -11.81
CA GLY A 283 7.53 18.28 -10.83
C GLY A 283 8.50 19.32 -11.35
N ASP A 284 9.34 19.83 -10.45
CA ASP A 284 10.24 20.95 -10.69
C ASP A 284 11.61 20.45 -11.19
N PHE A 285 11.74 20.32 -12.51
CA PHE A 285 12.98 19.90 -13.15
C PHE A 285 13.18 20.64 -14.50
N ASP A 286 14.43 20.78 -14.94
CA ASP A 286 14.74 21.24 -16.31
C ASP A 286 14.53 20.08 -17.30
N LEU A 287 13.69 20.34 -18.32
CA LEU A 287 13.31 19.34 -19.31
C LEU A 287 14.50 18.85 -20.15
N ALA A 288 15.44 19.72 -20.51
CA ALA A 288 16.61 19.34 -21.30
C ALA A 288 17.57 18.49 -20.48
N VAL A 289 17.78 18.86 -19.21
CA VAL A 289 18.59 18.08 -18.27
C VAL A 289 17.96 16.71 -18.05
N ALA A 290 16.65 16.63 -17.77
CA ALA A 290 15.93 15.39 -17.57
C ALA A 290 16.05 14.45 -18.79
N LYS A 291 15.83 14.97 -20.00
CA LYS A 291 16.00 14.19 -21.25
C LYS A 291 17.43 13.67 -21.42
N ASN A 292 18.44 14.47 -21.12
CA ASN A 292 19.83 14.06 -21.21
C ASN A 292 20.16 12.95 -20.22
N LEU A 293 19.70 13.05 -18.96
CA LEU A 293 19.88 12.03 -17.94
C LEU A 293 19.14 10.73 -18.32
N ILE A 294 17.91 10.81 -18.77
CA ILE A 294 17.14 9.67 -19.23
C ILE A 294 17.86 8.95 -20.39
N ASN A 295 18.33 9.67 -21.39
CA ASN A 295 19.11 9.09 -22.50
C ASN A 295 20.41 8.43 -22.00
N LYS A 296 21.14 9.09 -21.10
CA LYS A 296 22.40 8.61 -20.53
C LYS A 296 22.22 7.29 -19.79
N TYR A 297 21.19 7.18 -18.97
CA TYR A 297 21.01 6.06 -18.05
C TYR A 297 20.10 4.96 -18.61
N PHE A 298 18.90 5.30 -19.05
CA PHE A 298 17.93 4.32 -19.57
C PHE A 298 18.20 3.97 -21.05
N GLY A 299 18.86 4.81 -21.83
CA GLY A 299 19.21 4.53 -23.22
C GLY A 299 20.18 3.35 -23.39
N ARG A 300 20.94 3.00 -22.34
CA ARG A 300 21.87 1.85 -22.34
C ARG A 300 21.18 0.50 -22.16
N LEU A 301 19.92 0.49 -21.71
CA LEU A 301 19.18 -0.76 -21.47
C LEU A 301 18.89 -1.47 -22.80
N GLU A 302 19.08 -2.77 -22.82
CA GLU A 302 18.81 -3.58 -24.02
C GLU A 302 17.30 -3.76 -24.23
N ARG A 303 16.85 -3.51 -25.46
CA ARG A 303 15.48 -3.80 -25.89
C ARG A 303 15.17 -5.28 -25.71
N GLY A 304 13.97 -5.59 -25.20
CA GLY A 304 13.50 -6.97 -25.11
C GLY A 304 13.39 -7.64 -26.49
N LYS A 305 13.92 -8.86 -26.57
CA LYS A 305 13.90 -9.71 -27.78
C LYS A 305 12.53 -10.37 -27.98
N ILE A 306 11.80 -10.57 -26.90
CA ILE A 306 10.49 -11.20 -26.85
C ILE A 306 9.48 -10.12 -26.47
N SER A 307 8.44 -9.94 -27.27
CA SER A 307 7.32 -9.08 -26.88
C SER A 307 6.44 -9.80 -25.88
N PRO A 308 5.86 -9.10 -24.88
CA PRO A 308 4.86 -9.68 -24.00
C PRO A 308 3.74 -10.36 -24.82
N PRO A 309 3.34 -11.57 -24.47
CA PRO A 309 2.23 -12.23 -25.14
C PRO A 309 0.92 -11.45 -24.88
N PRO A 310 0.00 -11.39 -25.86
CA PRO A 310 -1.30 -10.77 -25.65
C PRO A 310 -2.13 -11.61 -24.66
N VAL A 311 -3.11 -10.96 -24.02
CA VAL A 311 -4.15 -11.61 -23.23
C VAL A 311 -5.41 -11.71 -24.10
N PRO A 312 -5.63 -12.81 -24.84
CA PRO A 312 -6.71 -12.92 -25.83
C PRO A 312 -8.05 -13.34 -25.20
N THR A 313 -8.04 -13.75 -23.94
CA THR A 313 -9.21 -14.31 -23.26
C THR A 313 -10.25 -13.23 -23.02
N ILE A 314 -11.45 -13.44 -23.51
CA ILE A 314 -12.62 -12.60 -23.27
C ILE A 314 -13.51 -13.30 -22.26
N GLU A 315 -13.93 -12.61 -21.21
CA GLU A 315 -14.87 -13.12 -20.24
C GLU A 315 -16.22 -13.44 -20.94
N PRO A 316 -16.73 -14.69 -20.84
CA PRO A 316 -18.01 -15.04 -21.44
C PRO A 316 -19.18 -14.37 -20.70
N SER A 317 -20.26 -14.11 -21.43
CA SER A 317 -21.48 -13.60 -20.80
C SER A 317 -22.06 -14.61 -19.82
N GLN A 318 -22.28 -14.21 -18.59
CA GLN A 318 -22.93 -15.01 -17.55
C GLN A 318 -24.36 -15.39 -17.99
N LYS A 319 -24.79 -16.62 -17.73
CA LYS A 319 -26.07 -17.19 -18.21
C LYS A 319 -27.08 -17.46 -17.10
N ALA A 320 -26.62 -17.45 -15.85
CA ALA A 320 -27.46 -17.67 -14.69
C ALA A 320 -26.90 -16.87 -13.50
N PRO A 321 -27.74 -16.47 -12.53
CA PRO A 321 -27.26 -15.85 -11.31
C PRO A 321 -26.34 -16.79 -10.56
N GLN A 322 -25.31 -16.24 -9.93
CA GLN A 322 -24.39 -16.96 -9.06
C GLN A 322 -24.58 -16.49 -7.62
N ARG A 323 -24.42 -17.39 -6.65
CA ARG A 323 -24.55 -17.07 -5.24
C ARG A 323 -23.58 -17.84 -4.39
N LEU A 324 -22.80 -17.16 -3.57
CA LEU A 324 -21.91 -17.70 -2.57
C LEU A 324 -22.41 -17.24 -1.20
N VAL A 325 -22.58 -18.17 -0.27
CA VAL A 325 -23.00 -17.87 1.11
C VAL A 325 -22.03 -18.56 2.05
N GLY A 326 -21.46 -17.82 2.97
CA GLY A 326 -20.51 -18.35 3.93
C GLY A 326 -20.57 -17.64 5.27
N GLU A 327 -20.00 -18.29 6.29
CA GLU A 327 -19.82 -17.74 7.62
C GLU A 327 -18.43 -17.12 7.72
N VAL A 328 -18.36 -15.93 8.31
CA VAL A 328 -17.13 -15.17 8.50
C VAL A 328 -17.05 -14.61 9.93
N ASP A 329 -15.84 -14.37 10.42
CA ASP A 329 -15.65 -13.71 11.72
C ASP A 329 -15.64 -12.17 11.57
N ALA A 330 -16.64 -11.64 10.88
CA ALA A 330 -16.86 -10.23 10.63
C ALA A 330 -18.32 -9.84 10.78
N GLN A 331 -18.66 -8.57 10.62
CA GLN A 331 -20.07 -8.15 10.48
C GLN A 331 -20.67 -8.77 9.22
N SER A 332 -21.98 -9.12 9.32
CA SER A 332 -22.68 -9.62 8.15
C SER A 332 -22.76 -8.54 7.07
N GLU A 333 -22.51 -8.93 5.83
CA GLU A 333 -22.56 -8.04 4.68
C GLU A 333 -23.02 -8.75 3.42
N VAL A 334 -23.34 -7.97 2.40
CA VAL A 334 -23.66 -8.45 1.07
C VAL A 334 -22.81 -7.73 0.04
N GLU A 335 -22.26 -8.47 -0.91
CA GLU A 335 -21.71 -7.94 -2.14
C GLU A 335 -22.50 -8.46 -3.34
N VAL A 336 -22.86 -7.57 -4.28
CA VAL A 336 -23.47 -7.95 -5.56
C VAL A 336 -22.62 -7.39 -6.69
N ARG A 337 -22.08 -8.28 -7.54
CA ARG A 337 -21.29 -7.92 -8.72
C ARG A 337 -22.05 -8.17 -10.02
N TYR A 338 -21.77 -7.32 -11.00
CA TYR A 338 -22.27 -7.45 -12.37
C TYR A 338 -21.10 -7.28 -13.34
N HIS A 339 -20.95 -8.19 -14.31
CA HIS A 339 -19.99 -7.99 -15.40
C HIS A 339 -20.37 -6.76 -16.21
N THR A 340 -19.37 -5.93 -16.50
CA THR A 340 -19.52 -4.71 -17.28
C THR A 340 -18.39 -4.58 -18.30
N VAL A 341 -18.08 -3.36 -18.70
CA VAL A 341 -17.15 -3.04 -19.77
C VAL A 341 -15.75 -2.72 -19.24
N PRO A 342 -14.71 -2.90 -20.06
CA PRO A 342 -13.36 -2.46 -19.71
C PRO A 342 -13.26 -0.92 -19.60
N PHE A 343 -12.16 -0.46 -19.06
CA PHE A 343 -11.80 0.95 -18.98
C PHE A 343 -11.86 1.63 -20.35
N GLY A 344 -12.36 2.87 -20.38
CA GLY A 344 -12.43 3.70 -21.58
C GLY A 344 -13.51 3.31 -22.60
N HIS A 345 -14.30 2.26 -22.34
CA HIS A 345 -15.50 1.96 -23.12
C HIS A 345 -16.53 3.09 -22.98
N ASN A 346 -17.35 3.34 -24.01
CA ASN A 346 -18.33 4.43 -23.95
C ASN A 346 -19.30 4.33 -22.77
N ASP A 347 -19.69 3.14 -22.38
CA ASP A 347 -20.61 2.91 -21.25
C ASP A 347 -19.93 3.11 -19.88
N SER A 348 -18.57 3.11 -19.81
CA SER A 348 -17.85 3.28 -18.54
C SER A 348 -18.17 4.62 -17.88
N TYR A 349 -18.32 5.68 -18.67
CA TYR A 349 -18.63 7.02 -18.16
C TYR A 349 -20.02 7.08 -17.53
N SER A 350 -20.99 6.42 -18.09
CA SER A 350 -22.34 6.34 -17.52
C SER A 350 -22.39 5.49 -16.25
N LEU A 351 -21.58 4.41 -16.19
CA LEU A 351 -21.41 3.58 -14.99
C LEU A 351 -20.72 4.37 -13.86
N GLU A 352 -19.72 5.18 -14.16
CA GLU A 352 -19.07 6.07 -13.19
C GLU A 352 -20.02 7.13 -12.65
N VAL A 353 -20.79 7.78 -13.53
CA VAL A 353 -21.80 8.77 -13.12
C VAL A 353 -22.91 8.12 -12.29
N MET A 354 -23.37 6.92 -12.68
CA MET A 354 -24.34 6.14 -11.90
C MET A 354 -23.80 5.83 -10.50
N ALA A 355 -22.53 5.39 -10.39
CA ALA A 355 -21.92 5.16 -9.08
C ALA A 355 -21.84 6.42 -8.23
N ALA A 356 -21.54 7.57 -8.83
CA ALA A 356 -21.49 8.85 -8.13
C ALA A 356 -22.88 9.36 -7.67
N ILE A 357 -23.96 9.03 -8.39
CA ILE A 357 -25.35 9.31 -7.98
C ILE A 357 -25.73 8.51 -6.73
N LEU A 358 -25.29 7.25 -6.67
CA LEU A 358 -25.62 6.32 -5.60
C LEU A 358 -24.83 6.56 -4.32
N ASN A 359 -23.57 6.99 -4.46
CA ASN A 359 -22.60 7.11 -3.36
C ASN A 359 -22.65 8.44 -2.60
N GLY A 360 -21.96 8.44 -1.45
CA GLY A 360 -21.75 9.58 -0.58
C GLY A 360 -22.93 9.90 0.32
N ARG A 361 -22.74 10.73 1.35
CA ARG A 361 -23.76 11.10 2.36
C ARG A 361 -25.02 11.71 1.77
N THR A 362 -24.96 12.22 0.57
CA THR A 362 -26.10 12.81 -0.13
C THR A 362 -26.57 11.95 -1.30
N GLY A 363 -25.96 10.77 -1.47
CA GLY A 363 -26.31 9.77 -2.47
C GLY A 363 -27.53 8.95 -2.05
N ARG A 364 -28.06 8.19 -3.00
CA ARG A 364 -29.30 7.44 -2.79
C ARG A 364 -29.15 6.33 -1.77
N LEU A 365 -28.03 5.57 -1.81
CA LEU A 365 -27.80 4.45 -0.90
C LEU A 365 -27.72 4.88 0.56
N PHE A 366 -26.99 5.96 0.85
CA PHE A 366 -26.89 6.47 2.20
C PHE A 366 -28.25 6.93 2.73
N LYS A 367 -29.02 7.66 1.89
CA LYS A 367 -30.33 8.17 2.26
C LYS A 367 -31.38 7.08 2.45
N SER A 368 -31.36 6.01 1.63
CA SER A 368 -32.32 4.93 1.75
C SER A 368 -31.94 3.94 2.85
N MET A 369 -30.73 3.36 2.79
CA MET A 369 -30.36 2.22 3.63
C MET A 369 -29.75 2.61 4.98
N VAL A 370 -29.04 3.77 5.06
CA VAL A 370 -28.33 4.18 6.29
C VAL A 370 -29.16 5.13 7.13
N GLU A 371 -29.74 6.19 6.53
CA GLU A 371 -30.58 7.18 7.24
C GLU A 371 -32.08 6.82 7.25
N GLY A 372 -32.60 6.22 6.15
CA GLY A 372 -34.04 5.98 5.96
C GLY A 372 -34.47 4.69 6.64
N ASP A 373 -34.16 3.55 6.03
CA ASP A 373 -34.58 2.23 6.53
C ASP A 373 -33.75 1.76 7.73
N GLU A 374 -32.58 2.39 7.97
CA GLU A 374 -31.62 2.10 9.06
C GLU A 374 -31.13 0.63 9.12
N ILE A 375 -31.09 -0.05 7.95
CA ILE A 375 -30.70 -1.46 7.83
C ILE A 375 -29.19 -1.65 7.57
N ALA A 376 -28.48 -0.58 7.18
CA ALA A 376 -27.05 -0.62 6.87
C ALA A 376 -26.23 0.32 7.75
N THR A 377 -25.04 -0.09 8.12
CA THR A 377 -23.98 0.80 8.66
C THR A 377 -23.26 1.52 7.54
N SER A 378 -23.09 0.85 6.41
CA SER A 378 -22.52 1.40 5.18
C SER A 378 -23.19 0.77 3.96
N ALA A 379 -23.33 1.55 2.89
CA ALA A 379 -23.75 1.05 1.58
C ALA A 379 -23.05 1.85 0.49
N ARG A 380 -22.42 1.15 -0.46
CA ARG A 380 -21.64 1.77 -1.53
C ARG A 380 -21.71 0.94 -2.81
N VAL A 381 -21.40 1.59 -3.92
CA VAL A 381 -21.19 0.93 -5.21
C VAL A 381 -19.87 1.37 -5.82
N GLY A 382 -19.36 0.57 -6.75
CA GLY A 382 -18.16 0.92 -7.49
C GLY A 382 -18.23 0.40 -8.93
N PHE A 383 -17.79 1.21 -9.87
CA PHE A 383 -17.43 0.72 -11.20
C PHE A 383 -15.93 0.48 -11.25
N ASN A 384 -15.53 -0.72 -11.60
CA ASN A 384 -14.14 -1.14 -11.73
C ASN A 384 -13.88 -1.56 -13.18
N GLY A 385 -13.44 -0.59 -13.99
CA GLY A 385 -13.02 -0.83 -15.37
C GLY A 385 -11.55 -1.21 -15.43
N LYS A 386 -11.25 -2.51 -15.56
CA LYS A 386 -9.88 -3.02 -15.78
C LYS A 386 -9.54 -2.96 -17.28
N LYS A 387 -8.34 -3.34 -17.65
CA LYS A 387 -7.86 -3.25 -19.04
C LYS A 387 -8.66 -4.09 -20.03
N TYR A 388 -9.08 -5.30 -19.66
CA TYR A 388 -9.71 -6.26 -20.57
C TYR A 388 -11.18 -6.52 -20.28
N ALA A 389 -11.64 -6.26 -19.07
CA ALA A 389 -13.02 -6.43 -18.63
C ALA A 389 -13.32 -5.45 -17.49
N GLY A 390 -14.55 -5.41 -17.02
CA GLY A 390 -14.92 -4.62 -15.86
C GLY A 390 -16.08 -5.23 -15.11
N PHE A 391 -16.31 -4.72 -13.91
CA PHE A 391 -17.48 -5.07 -13.13
C PHE A 391 -18.03 -3.83 -12.39
N PHE A 392 -19.27 -3.93 -11.99
CA PHE A 392 -19.90 -2.99 -11.07
C PHE A 392 -20.28 -3.75 -9.82
N SER A 393 -19.91 -3.24 -8.65
CA SER A 393 -20.24 -3.86 -7.36
C SER A 393 -21.14 -2.97 -6.52
N PHE A 394 -22.02 -3.59 -5.76
CA PHE A 394 -22.72 -3.05 -4.62
C PHE A 394 -22.22 -3.77 -3.38
N ASN A 395 -21.84 -3.04 -2.34
CA ASN A 395 -21.43 -3.57 -1.05
C ASN A 395 -22.19 -2.87 0.06
N ALA A 396 -22.71 -3.64 1.02
CA ALA A 396 -23.38 -3.08 2.18
C ALA A 396 -23.19 -3.97 3.41
N THR A 397 -22.97 -3.31 4.56
CA THR A 397 -22.78 -3.95 5.86
C THR A 397 -24.01 -3.77 6.71
N VAL A 398 -24.47 -4.83 7.33
CA VAL A 398 -25.70 -4.88 8.12
C VAL A 398 -25.64 -3.97 9.36
N LYS A 399 -26.78 -3.37 9.74
CA LYS A 399 -26.97 -2.63 10.99
C LYS A 399 -28.04 -3.32 11.84
N GLY A 400 -27.71 -3.53 13.13
CA GLY A 400 -28.68 -4.09 14.10
C GLY A 400 -29.09 -5.51 13.77
N ASP A 401 -30.39 -5.77 13.76
CA ASP A 401 -31.00 -7.10 13.55
C ASP A 401 -31.35 -7.39 12.07
N ALA A 402 -31.03 -6.47 11.15
CA ALA A 402 -31.25 -6.67 9.73
C ALA A 402 -30.41 -7.85 9.20
N GLN A 403 -30.85 -8.42 8.08
CA GLN A 403 -30.14 -9.52 7.43
C GLN A 403 -29.48 -9.05 6.12
N PRO A 404 -28.43 -9.69 5.64
CA PRO A 404 -27.82 -9.35 4.34
C PRO A 404 -28.81 -9.34 3.19
N GLU A 405 -29.82 -10.21 3.24
CA GLU A 405 -30.89 -10.27 2.25
C GLU A 405 -31.79 -9.01 2.22
N ASP A 406 -31.94 -8.34 3.36
CA ASP A 406 -32.70 -7.08 3.42
C ASP A 406 -31.95 -5.98 2.65
N LEU A 407 -30.61 -5.98 2.74
CA LEU A 407 -29.75 -5.07 1.98
C LEU A 407 -29.75 -5.39 0.49
N GLU A 408 -29.74 -6.67 0.11
CA GLU A 408 -29.84 -7.13 -1.26
C GLU A 408 -31.21 -6.71 -1.88
N GLU A 409 -32.31 -6.88 -1.16
CA GLU A 409 -33.64 -6.44 -1.59
C GLU A 409 -33.70 -4.91 -1.77
N ALA A 410 -33.15 -4.17 -0.82
CA ALA A 410 -33.06 -2.71 -0.91
C ALA A 410 -32.21 -2.26 -2.12
N TRP A 411 -31.13 -2.97 -2.44
CA TRP A 411 -30.34 -2.74 -3.65
C TRP A 411 -31.18 -2.95 -4.92
N TYR A 412 -31.90 -4.05 -5.02
CA TYR A 412 -32.74 -4.30 -6.19
C TYR A 412 -33.88 -3.28 -6.34
N LYS A 413 -34.40 -2.76 -5.23
CA LYS A 413 -35.38 -1.66 -5.24
C LYS A 413 -34.76 -0.38 -5.81
N GLU A 414 -33.54 0.01 -5.40
CA GLU A 414 -32.84 1.18 -5.96
C GLU A 414 -32.54 0.98 -7.46
N LEU A 415 -32.11 -0.20 -7.87
CA LEU A 415 -31.95 -0.54 -9.28
C LEU A 415 -33.27 -0.42 -10.05
N GLY A 416 -34.38 -0.83 -9.45
CA GLY A 416 -35.72 -0.67 -10.00
C GLY A 416 -36.06 0.80 -10.29
N PHE A 417 -35.70 1.71 -9.41
CA PHE A 417 -35.89 3.15 -9.65
C PHE A 417 -34.98 3.63 -10.80
N LEU A 418 -33.69 3.25 -10.82
CA LEU A 418 -32.77 3.65 -11.90
C LEU A 418 -33.15 3.10 -13.28
N LYS A 419 -33.83 1.96 -13.35
CA LYS A 419 -34.30 1.35 -14.60
C LYS A 419 -35.57 1.99 -15.16
N ASN A 420 -36.46 2.46 -14.27
CA ASN A 420 -37.78 2.88 -14.65
C ASN A 420 -38.01 4.39 -14.54
N GLU A 421 -37.17 5.08 -13.75
CA GLU A 421 -37.32 6.51 -13.50
C GLU A 421 -36.06 7.26 -13.96
N VAL A 422 -36.27 8.40 -14.56
CA VAL A 422 -35.19 9.29 -14.97
C VAL A 422 -34.70 10.08 -13.76
N VAL A 423 -33.40 10.06 -13.50
CA VAL A 423 -32.79 10.88 -12.43
C VAL A 423 -33.10 12.36 -12.61
N SER A 424 -33.26 13.10 -11.52
CA SER A 424 -33.56 14.52 -11.60
C SER A 424 -32.40 15.32 -12.18
N GLU A 425 -32.69 16.43 -12.88
CA GLU A 425 -31.65 17.32 -13.42
C GLU A 425 -30.72 17.85 -12.32
N LEU A 426 -31.30 18.19 -11.16
CA LEU A 426 -30.57 18.72 -10.02
C LEU A 426 -29.57 17.68 -9.47
N GLU A 427 -29.97 16.41 -9.37
CA GLU A 427 -29.15 15.31 -8.90
C GLU A 427 -27.98 15.05 -9.84
N LEU A 428 -28.26 14.94 -11.15
CA LEU A 428 -27.23 14.74 -12.16
C LEU A 428 -26.23 15.91 -12.21
N GLN A 429 -26.74 17.17 -12.16
CA GLN A 429 -25.87 18.36 -12.19
C GLN A 429 -24.98 18.44 -10.95
N LYS A 430 -25.51 18.10 -9.77
CA LYS A 430 -24.73 18.04 -8.53
C LYS A 430 -23.56 17.04 -8.66
N VAL A 431 -23.82 15.84 -9.17
CA VAL A 431 -22.79 14.81 -9.37
C VAL A 431 -21.74 15.28 -10.37
N LYS A 432 -22.15 15.88 -11.50
CA LYS A 432 -21.24 16.45 -12.48
C LYS A 432 -20.33 17.54 -11.88
N ASN A 433 -20.87 18.40 -11.03
CA ASN A 433 -20.09 19.42 -10.34
C ASN A 433 -19.06 18.81 -9.36
N ASN A 434 -19.42 17.75 -8.66
CA ASN A 434 -18.50 17.02 -7.78
C ASN A 434 -17.37 16.36 -8.58
N ILE A 435 -17.67 15.70 -9.69
CA ILE A 435 -16.67 15.08 -10.58
C ILE A 435 -15.63 16.12 -11.04
N ILE A 436 -16.07 17.32 -11.45
CA ILE A 436 -15.17 18.41 -11.83
C ILE A 436 -14.29 18.83 -10.66
N ALA A 437 -14.89 19.00 -9.48
CA ALA A 437 -14.15 19.43 -8.29
C ALA A 437 -13.12 18.38 -7.84
N ASP A 438 -13.48 17.10 -7.93
CA ASP A 438 -12.58 15.98 -7.58
C ASP A 438 -11.42 15.89 -8.58
N GLN A 439 -11.69 16.04 -9.88
CA GLN A 439 -10.66 16.11 -10.90
C GLN A 439 -9.70 17.26 -10.64
N TYR A 440 -10.20 18.46 -10.34
CA TYR A 440 -9.34 19.59 -10.02
C TYR A 440 -8.44 19.33 -8.82
N ARG A 441 -8.99 18.75 -7.75
CA ARG A 441 -8.21 18.38 -6.55
C ARG A 441 -7.14 17.33 -6.85
N SER A 442 -7.45 16.34 -7.66
CA SER A 442 -6.53 15.24 -8.00
C SER A 442 -5.31 15.70 -8.81
N LEU A 443 -5.41 16.85 -9.50
CA LEU A 443 -4.31 17.41 -10.30
C LEU A 443 -3.34 18.28 -9.46
N GLN A 444 -3.59 18.52 -8.17
CA GLN A 444 -2.78 19.45 -7.38
C GLN A 444 -1.46 18.85 -6.89
N SER A 445 -1.41 17.56 -6.58
CA SER A 445 -0.19 16.90 -6.11
C SER A 445 0.61 16.30 -7.27
N ASN A 446 1.91 16.58 -7.31
CA ASN A 446 2.84 15.98 -8.27
C ASN A 446 2.83 14.45 -8.17
N PHE A 447 2.80 13.92 -6.95
CA PHE A 447 2.84 12.49 -6.69
C PHE A 447 1.58 11.77 -7.21
N TYR A 448 0.39 12.28 -6.87
CA TYR A 448 -0.86 11.69 -7.36
C TYR A 448 -1.02 11.84 -8.88
N LEU A 449 -0.56 12.95 -9.44
CA LEU A 449 -0.61 13.17 -10.88
C LEU A 449 0.31 12.21 -11.65
N MET A 450 1.50 11.93 -11.10
CA MET A 450 2.39 10.89 -11.64
C MET A 450 1.71 9.51 -11.66
N ILE A 451 1.05 9.13 -10.55
CA ILE A 451 0.34 7.86 -10.45
C ILE A 451 -0.81 7.81 -11.48
N GLN A 452 -1.63 8.86 -11.59
CA GLN A 452 -2.73 8.92 -12.56
C GLN A 452 -2.25 8.81 -14.00
N LEU A 453 -1.18 9.54 -14.36
CA LEU A 453 -0.60 9.45 -15.71
C LEU A 453 -0.13 8.02 -16.02
N GLY A 454 0.46 7.34 -15.03
CA GLY A 454 0.89 5.94 -15.15
C GLY A 454 -0.29 4.98 -15.35
N PHE A 455 -1.30 5.09 -14.51
CA PHE A 455 -2.49 4.25 -14.61
C PHE A 455 -3.21 4.44 -15.96
N PHE A 456 -3.45 5.68 -16.35
CA PHE A 456 -4.12 5.94 -17.63
C PHE A 456 -3.27 5.47 -18.82
N GLU A 457 -1.95 5.68 -18.78
CA GLU A 457 -1.06 5.18 -19.83
C GLU A 457 -1.11 3.65 -19.97
N MET A 458 -1.24 2.95 -18.86
CA MET A 458 -1.35 1.49 -18.87
C MET A 458 -2.72 1.01 -19.37
N LEU A 459 -3.82 1.68 -18.96
CA LEU A 459 -5.18 1.28 -19.32
C LEU A 459 -5.59 1.67 -20.73
N GLY A 460 -5.06 2.76 -21.30
CA GLY A 460 -5.48 3.17 -22.65
C GLY A 460 -4.76 4.37 -23.24
N GLY A 461 -4.11 5.18 -22.40
CA GLY A 461 -3.36 6.38 -22.81
C GLY A 461 -3.47 7.48 -21.77
N TRP A 462 -2.35 8.15 -21.49
CA TRP A 462 -2.26 9.23 -20.50
C TRP A 462 -3.23 10.39 -20.76
N ASP A 463 -3.59 10.64 -22.02
CA ASP A 463 -4.49 11.71 -22.45
C ASP A 463 -5.93 11.55 -21.95
N TYR A 464 -6.28 10.38 -21.40
CA TYR A 464 -7.55 10.16 -20.70
C TYR A 464 -7.79 11.21 -19.60
N ILE A 465 -6.74 11.66 -18.91
CA ILE A 465 -6.81 12.71 -17.89
C ILE A 465 -7.44 14.01 -18.39
N ASN A 466 -7.26 14.32 -19.67
CA ASN A 466 -7.83 15.52 -20.31
C ASN A 466 -9.20 15.30 -20.94
N THR A 467 -9.52 14.05 -21.29
CA THR A 467 -10.73 13.73 -22.09
C THR A 467 -11.88 13.16 -21.26
N ALA A 468 -11.58 12.54 -20.13
CA ALA A 468 -12.56 11.87 -19.27
C ALA A 468 -13.68 12.81 -18.80
N SER A 469 -13.32 14.00 -18.28
CA SER A 469 -14.29 14.96 -17.75
C SER A 469 -15.32 15.40 -18.78
N GLY A 470 -14.88 15.66 -20.02
CA GLY A 470 -15.80 16.02 -21.10
C GLY A 470 -16.83 14.94 -21.38
N ARG A 471 -16.42 13.66 -21.36
CA ARG A 471 -17.29 12.51 -21.57
C ARG A 471 -18.22 12.27 -20.38
N LEU A 472 -17.72 12.39 -19.13
CA LEU A 472 -18.54 12.30 -17.91
C LEU A 472 -19.61 13.38 -17.87
N LEU A 473 -19.27 14.62 -18.25
CA LEU A 473 -20.22 15.73 -18.31
C LEU A 473 -21.27 15.57 -19.42
N ALA A 474 -20.95 14.84 -20.49
CA ALA A 474 -21.87 14.57 -21.58
C ALA A 474 -22.93 13.50 -21.24
N VAL A 475 -22.73 12.72 -20.18
CA VAL A 475 -23.70 11.67 -19.75
C VAL A 475 -25.08 12.30 -19.52
N THR A 476 -26.10 11.70 -20.10
CA THR A 476 -27.51 12.12 -19.96
C THR A 476 -28.26 11.27 -18.93
N LYS A 477 -29.44 11.69 -18.58
CA LYS A 477 -30.34 10.94 -17.67
C LYS A 477 -30.79 9.63 -18.32
N GLU A 478 -31.02 9.69 -19.62
CA GLU A 478 -31.40 8.55 -20.43
C GLU A 478 -30.27 7.51 -20.53
N ASP A 479 -29.01 7.94 -20.53
CA ASP A 479 -27.87 7.03 -20.51
C ASP A 479 -27.83 6.22 -19.21
N ILE A 480 -28.18 6.83 -18.07
CA ILE A 480 -28.26 6.12 -16.78
C ILE A 480 -29.32 5.01 -16.84
N VAL A 481 -30.53 5.31 -17.35
CA VAL A 481 -31.58 4.31 -17.52
C VAL A 481 -31.15 3.20 -18.47
N ASN A 482 -30.47 3.55 -19.58
CA ASN A 482 -30.01 2.59 -20.58
C ASN A 482 -29.00 1.60 -20.00
N ILE A 483 -27.98 2.08 -19.28
CA ILE A 483 -26.98 1.19 -18.67
C ILE A 483 -27.57 0.38 -17.53
N ALA A 484 -28.49 0.94 -16.74
CA ALA A 484 -29.17 0.21 -15.67
C ALA A 484 -29.94 -1.00 -16.23
N ASN A 485 -30.62 -0.85 -17.36
CA ASN A 485 -31.32 -1.95 -18.03
C ASN A 485 -30.38 -2.91 -18.74
N LYS A 486 -29.23 -2.44 -19.27
CA LYS A 486 -28.30 -3.25 -20.02
C LYS A 486 -27.52 -4.24 -19.17
N TYR A 487 -26.96 -3.78 -18.03
CA TYR A 487 -26.00 -4.56 -17.25
C TYR A 487 -26.61 -5.21 -16.01
N PHE A 488 -27.57 -4.59 -15.36
CA PHE A 488 -28.05 -5.03 -14.04
C PHE A 488 -29.27 -5.93 -14.14
N ASN A 489 -29.10 -7.07 -14.77
CA ASN A 489 -30.13 -8.12 -14.87
C ASN A 489 -29.75 -9.35 -14.04
N GLU A 490 -30.73 -10.16 -13.69
CA GLU A 490 -30.58 -11.33 -12.83
C GLU A 490 -29.50 -12.31 -13.34
N ASN A 491 -29.48 -12.59 -14.64
CA ASN A 491 -28.51 -13.52 -15.21
C ASN A 491 -27.07 -13.01 -15.18
N ASN A 492 -26.84 -11.71 -14.99
CA ASN A 492 -25.54 -11.08 -14.88
C ASN A 492 -25.12 -10.81 -13.45
N SER A 493 -25.91 -11.22 -12.45
CA SER A 493 -25.64 -10.98 -11.04
C SER A 493 -24.84 -12.11 -10.41
N SER A 494 -23.85 -11.77 -9.60
CA SER A 494 -23.15 -12.65 -8.68
C SER A 494 -23.23 -12.06 -7.29
N VAL A 495 -23.75 -12.81 -6.32
CA VAL A 495 -24.04 -12.37 -4.97
C VAL A 495 -23.16 -13.13 -3.99
N ALA A 496 -22.47 -12.43 -3.11
CA ALA A 496 -21.80 -12.96 -1.93
C ALA A 496 -22.55 -12.51 -0.67
N ILE A 497 -22.91 -13.46 0.17
CA ILE A 497 -23.51 -13.25 1.48
C ILE A 497 -22.51 -13.67 2.55
N TYR A 498 -22.06 -12.72 3.33
CA TYR A 498 -21.19 -12.92 4.47
C TYR A 498 -22.06 -12.96 5.72
N ARG A 499 -22.19 -14.11 6.35
CA ARG A 499 -22.90 -14.25 7.61
C ARG A 499 -21.90 -14.24 8.75
N ARG A 500 -22.20 -13.44 9.76
CA ARG A 500 -21.42 -13.50 10.97
C ARG A 500 -21.51 -14.88 11.60
N SER A 501 -20.38 -15.53 11.86
CA SER A 501 -20.33 -16.80 12.57
C SER A 501 -20.91 -16.68 13.99
N GLU A 502 -21.67 -17.68 14.43
CA GLU A 502 -22.18 -17.73 15.80
C GLU A 502 -21.06 -17.78 16.86
N ASN A 503 -19.89 -18.30 16.48
CA ASN A 503 -18.71 -18.39 17.32
C ASN A 503 -17.78 -17.18 17.20
N ALA A 504 -18.14 -16.19 16.38
CA ALA A 504 -17.35 -15.00 16.21
C ALA A 504 -17.17 -14.25 17.54
N ASN A 505 -15.97 -13.75 17.78
CA ASN A 505 -15.68 -12.94 18.95
C ASN A 505 -16.67 -11.78 19.05
N PRO A 506 -17.17 -11.42 20.24
CA PRO A 506 -18.07 -10.29 20.40
C PRO A 506 -17.38 -9.06 19.75
N ILE A 507 -18.04 -8.45 18.79
CA ILE A 507 -17.59 -7.13 18.31
C ILE A 507 -17.70 -6.20 19.52
N ASP A 508 -16.59 -5.66 20.00
CA ASP A 508 -16.60 -4.60 21.01
C ASP A 508 -17.62 -3.57 20.54
N GLY A 509 -18.59 -3.21 21.41
CA GLY A 509 -19.67 -2.29 21.07
C GLY A 509 -19.16 -0.95 20.50
N GLU A 510 -17.89 -0.59 20.79
CA GLU A 510 -17.22 0.56 20.18
C GLU A 510 -16.81 0.31 18.72
N LEU A 511 -16.52 -0.94 18.33
CA LEU A 511 -16.11 -1.29 16.96
C LEU A 511 -17.29 -1.39 16.00
N SER A 512 -18.48 -1.63 16.49
CA SER A 512 -19.70 -1.74 15.66
C SER A 512 -20.05 -0.47 14.87
N ARG A 513 -19.47 0.67 15.22
CA ARG A 513 -19.68 1.98 14.55
C ARG A 513 -18.80 2.20 13.31
N PHE A 514 -17.79 1.32 13.09
CA PHE A 514 -16.85 1.45 11.98
C PHE A 514 -17.29 0.60 10.80
N ASN A 515 -17.03 1.09 9.59
CA ASN A 515 -17.25 0.33 8.37
C ASN A 515 -16.11 -0.71 8.16
N PRO A 516 -16.28 -1.70 7.24
CA PRO A 516 -15.29 -2.75 7.04
C PRO A 516 -13.87 -2.27 6.73
N GLU A 517 -13.71 -1.20 5.94
CA GLU A 517 -12.40 -0.59 5.64
C GLU A 517 -11.75 0.00 6.90
N GLN A 518 -12.56 0.69 7.69
CA GLN A 518 -12.11 1.26 8.95
C GLN A 518 -11.77 0.18 9.97
N LEU A 519 -12.56 -0.91 10.03
CA LEU A 519 -12.27 -2.07 10.87
C LEU A 519 -10.97 -2.76 10.45
N ALA A 520 -10.73 -2.97 9.16
CA ALA A 520 -9.49 -3.53 8.67
C ALA A 520 -8.27 -2.70 9.09
N ILE A 521 -8.36 -1.37 8.98
CA ILE A 521 -7.28 -0.47 9.45
C ILE A 521 -7.07 -0.59 10.96
N ILE A 522 -8.16 -0.64 11.74
CA ILE A 522 -8.09 -0.82 13.20
C ILE A 522 -7.47 -2.16 13.56
N GLN A 523 -7.91 -3.25 12.96
CA GLN A 523 -7.40 -4.60 13.18
C GLN A 523 -5.91 -4.72 12.82
N GLN A 524 -5.48 -4.06 11.77
CA GLN A 524 -4.07 -4.02 11.38
C GLN A 524 -3.21 -3.18 12.37
N ALA A 525 -3.74 -2.11 12.90
CA ALA A 525 -3.01 -1.18 13.78
C ALA A 525 -2.98 -1.62 15.25
N LEU A 526 -4.06 -2.25 15.75
CA LEU A 526 -4.19 -2.64 17.17
C LEU A 526 -3.07 -3.55 17.66
N PRO A 527 -2.68 -4.65 16.98
CA PRO A 527 -1.61 -5.51 17.46
C PRO A 527 -0.27 -4.76 17.58
N GLY A 528 0.00 -3.82 16.67
CA GLY A 528 1.17 -2.94 16.75
C GLY A 528 1.13 -2.01 17.96
N LEU A 529 -0.04 -1.48 18.30
CA LEU A 529 -0.24 -0.67 19.50
C LEU A 529 -0.16 -1.53 20.76
N GLU A 530 -0.71 -2.75 20.75
CA GLU A 530 -0.71 -3.67 21.88
C GLU A 530 0.68 -4.25 22.19
N SER A 531 1.49 -4.48 21.18
CA SER A 531 2.87 -4.99 21.30
C SER A 531 3.93 -3.90 21.47
N MET A 532 3.54 -2.61 21.35
CA MET A 532 4.48 -1.49 21.42
C MET A 532 5.18 -1.44 22.79
N PRO A 533 6.51 -1.32 22.84
CA PRO A 533 7.24 -1.17 24.09
C PRO A 533 6.76 0.04 24.92
N ASN A 534 6.73 -0.12 26.24
CA ASN A 534 6.17 0.86 27.17
C ASN A 534 6.84 2.25 27.07
N ASP A 535 8.12 2.29 26.77
CA ASP A 535 8.91 3.51 26.59
C ASP A 535 8.54 4.26 25.28
N GLN A 536 7.96 3.59 24.31
CA GLN A 536 7.57 4.19 23.03
C GLN A 536 6.13 4.73 23.03
N LEU A 537 5.25 4.25 23.92
CA LEU A 537 3.81 4.59 23.93
C LEU A 537 3.57 6.10 24.07
N ARG A 538 4.29 6.78 24.98
CA ARG A 538 4.14 8.23 25.16
C ARG A 538 4.63 9.04 23.97
N THR A 539 5.69 8.59 23.31
CA THR A 539 6.19 9.22 22.07
C THR A 539 5.19 9.04 20.94
N ALA A 540 4.61 7.84 20.80
CA ALA A 540 3.55 7.56 19.84
C ALA A 540 2.31 8.44 20.10
N LEU A 541 1.89 8.60 21.36
CA LEU A 541 0.77 9.47 21.74
C LEU A 541 0.99 10.92 21.33
N VAL A 542 2.17 11.47 21.60
CA VAL A 542 2.52 12.85 21.22
C VAL A 542 2.50 12.99 19.68
N SER A 543 3.10 12.04 18.96
CA SER A 543 3.14 12.03 17.51
C SER A 543 1.73 11.97 16.91
N MET A 544 0.87 11.08 17.40
CA MET A 544 -0.52 10.97 16.95
C MET A 544 -1.30 12.26 17.24
N LYS A 545 -1.16 12.86 18.44
CA LYS A 545 -1.82 14.13 18.75
C LYS A 545 -1.39 15.28 17.84
N MET A 546 -0.14 15.32 17.42
CA MET A 546 0.36 16.31 16.44
C MET A 546 -0.22 16.09 15.04
N GLN A 547 -0.44 14.85 14.64
CA GLN A 547 -1.01 14.50 13.33
C GLN A 547 -2.54 14.70 13.27
N ALA A 548 -3.21 14.74 14.41
CA ALA A 548 -4.67 14.81 14.50
C ALA A 548 -5.31 15.93 13.67
N ALA A 549 -4.65 17.10 13.55
CA ALA A 549 -5.16 18.23 12.78
C ALA A 549 -5.10 18.01 11.25
N GLN A 550 -4.34 17.02 10.77
CA GLN A 550 -4.11 16.73 9.36
C GLN A 550 -4.92 15.53 8.85
N VAL A 551 -5.61 14.82 9.75
CA VAL A 551 -6.41 13.63 9.43
C VAL A 551 -7.69 14.02 8.69
N SER A 552 -7.97 13.35 7.57
CA SER A 552 -9.18 13.58 6.79
C SER A 552 -10.45 13.25 7.59
N PRO A 553 -11.60 13.87 7.28
CA PRO A 553 -12.87 13.58 7.97
C PRO A 553 -13.26 12.10 7.91
N GLU A 554 -12.94 11.39 6.84
CA GLU A 554 -13.25 9.96 6.67
C GLU A 554 -12.37 9.07 7.57
N ALA A 555 -11.08 9.39 7.70
CA ALA A 555 -10.13 8.64 8.52
C ALA A 555 -10.21 9.03 10.02
N ARG A 556 -10.82 10.16 10.33
CA ARG A 556 -10.89 10.72 11.68
C ARG A 556 -11.47 9.76 12.73
N PRO A 557 -12.58 9.03 12.46
CA PRO A 557 -13.14 8.10 13.45
C PRO A 557 -12.17 6.99 13.85
N VAL A 558 -11.44 6.42 12.87
CA VAL A 558 -10.42 5.38 13.11
C VAL A 558 -9.26 5.94 13.93
N PHE A 559 -8.81 7.12 13.54
CA PHE A 559 -7.70 7.79 14.21
C PHE A 559 -8.02 8.09 15.69
N ASP A 560 -9.21 8.64 15.96
CA ASP A 560 -9.67 8.95 17.33
C ASP A 560 -9.83 7.67 18.18
N TYR A 561 -10.26 6.55 17.57
CA TYR A 561 -10.34 5.27 18.25
C TYR A 561 -8.96 4.72 18.63
N LEU A 562 -8.01 4.70 17.69
CA LEU A 562 -6.64 4.23 17.95
C LEU A 562 -5.94 5.13 18.98
N LEU A 563 -6.15 6.43 18.92
CA LEU A 563 -5.64 7.37 19.91
C LEU A 563 -6.19 7.08 21.30
N LYS A 564 -7.50 6.81 21.41
CA LYS A 564 -8.16 6.42 22.66
C LYS A 564 -7.57 5.12 23.21
N LYS A 565 -7.37 4.09 22.36
CA LYS A 565 -6.76 2.81 22.79
C LYS A 565 -5.33 2.98 23.29
N LEU A 566 -4.57 3.86 22.67
CA LEU A 566 -3.22 4.21 23.12
C LEU A 566 -3.26 4.92 24.49
N GLU A 567 -4.20 5.85 24.70
CA GLU A 567 -4.41 6.53 26.00
C GLU A 567 -4.86 5.54 27.09
N GLU A 568 -5.81 4.65 26.80
CA GLU A 568 -6.26 3.59 27.72
C GLU A 568 -5.10 2.69 28.15
N ARG A 569 -4.23 2.30 27.23
CA ARG A 569 -3.07 1.47 27.55
C ARG A 569 -2.05 2.19 28.42
N ILE A 570 -1.81 3.47 28.17
CA ILE A 570 -0.92 4.29 29.02
C ILE A 570 -1.51 4.43 30.43
N ALA A 571 -2.83 4.67 30.56
CA ALA A 571 -3.51 4.75 31.85
C ALA A 571 -3.44 3.43 32.64
N LEU A 572 -3.62 2.27 31.99
CA LEU A 572 -3.46 0.96 32.62
C LEU A 572 -2.04 0.71 33.16
N MET A 573 -1.04 1.31 32.53
CA MET A 573 0.35 1.25 33.03
C MET A 573 0.57 2.14 34.25
N GLU A 574 -0.13 3.28 34.33
CA GLU A 574 -0.03 4.21 35.44
C GLU A 574 -0.80 3.70 36.67
N ASP A 575 -1.86 2.90 36.48
CA ASP A 575 -2.65 2.25 37.54
C ASP A 575 -2.10 0.89 37.99
N ALA A 576 -1.11 0.32 37.29
CA ALA A 576 -0.48 -0.93 37.71
C ALA A 576 0.26 -0.67 39.05
N PRO A 577 0.00 -1.48 40.14
CA PRO A 577 0.71 -1.33 41.37
C PRO A 577 2.19 -1.48 41.09
N GLU A 578 2.99 -0.49 41.53
CA GLU A 578 4.44 -0.55 41.47
C GLU A 578 4.91 -1.90 42.03
N GLU A 579 5.28 -2.83 41.16
CA GLU A 579 6.18 -3.91 41.57
C GLU A 579 7.43 -3.20 42.05
N LYS A 580 7.61 -3.24 43.37
CA LYS A 580 8.80 -2.72 44.01
C LYS A 580 10.00 -3.39 43.35
N VAL A 581 10.60 -2.70 42.41
CA VAL A 581 11.99 -2.94 42.03
C VAL A 581 12.81 -2.54 43.23
N GLY A 582 12.84 -3.43 44.20
CA GLY A 582 13.80 -3.34 45.28
C GLY A 582 15.18 -3.56 44.66
N VAL A 583 16.12 -2.73 45.11
CA VAL A 583 17.56 -2.82 44.81
C VAL A 583 18.01 -2.00 43.58
N VAL A 584 17.91 -0.69 43.67
CA VAL A 584 18.89 0.23 43.03
C VAL A 584 19.16 1.49 43.90
N GLU A 585 18.51 1.62 45.06
CA GLU A 585 18.69 2.83 45.91
C GLU A 585 20.02 2.88 46.67
N GLU A 586 20.76 1.76 46.84
CA GLU A 586 22.01 1.76 47.61
C GLU A 586 23.28 2.00 46.76
N GLU A 587 23.26 1.87 45.44
CA GLU A 587 24.46 2.10 44.61
C GLU A 587 24.66 3.56 44.16
N LEU A 588 23.64 4.41 44.29
CA LEU A 588 23.71 5.83 43.87
C LEU A 588 24.42 6.74 44.85
N VAL A 589 24.80 6.26 46.04
CA VAL A 589 25.43 7.07 47.10
C VAL A 589 26.95 6.91 47.18
N GLN A 590 27.53 5.98 46.42
CA GLN A 590 28.99 5.75 46.41
C GLN A 590 29.58 5.74 44.99
N GLN A 591 29.67 6.90 44.36
CA GLN A 591 30.63 7.10 43.26
C GLN A 591 31.43 8.37 43.44
N PRO A 592 32.71 8.35 43.01
CA PRO A 592 33.69 9.36 43.43
C PRO A 592 33.48 10.70 42.72
N ALA A 593 33.96 11.73 43.39
CA ALA A 593 33.99 13.13 42.95
C ALA A 593 34.53 13.28 41.52
N VAL A 594 33.80 14.06 40.73
CA VAL A 594 34.12 14.52 39.36
C VAL A 594 35.60 14.90 39.28
N GLN A 595 36.37 14.14 38.49
CA GLN A 595 37.69 14.58 38.07
C GLN A 595 37.58 15.42 36.79
N ASP A 596 38.45 16.41 36.73
CA ASP A 596 38.56 17.55 35.84
C ASP A 596 38.31 17.36 34.31
N ASN A 597 37.86 18.46 33.73
CA ASN A 597 37.53 18.81 32.33
C ASN A 597 38.61 18.55 31.26
N ASN A 598 39.63 17.74 31.50
CA ASN A 598 40.77 17.61 30.59
C ASN A 598 40.73 16.42 29.60
N LEU A 599 39.62 15.68 29.54
CA LEU A 599 39.49 14.46 28.67
C LEU A 599 38.72 14.68 27.38
N LEU A 600 38.01 15.80 27.20
CA LEU A 600 37.22 16.08 26.03
C LEU A 600 37.93 17.05 25.08
N THR A 601 37.84 16.79 23.78
CA THR A 601 38.24 17.76 22.75
C THR A 601 37.32 19.00 22.76
N PRO A 602 37.76 20.15 22.25
CA PRO A 602 36.93 21.37 22.20
C PRO A 602 35.59 21.14 21.46
N GLN A 603 35.53 20.27 20.47
CA GLN A 603 34.32 19.94 19.75
C GLN A 603 33.38 19.08 20.60
N GLN A 604 33.88 18.04 21.23
CA GLN A 604 33.13 17.18 22.17
C GLN A 604 32.59 17.97 23.36
N GLN A 605 33.32 18.97 23.82
CA GLN A 605 32.89 19.84 24.89
C GLN A 605 31.77 20.79 24.46
N ALA A 606 31.79 21.27 23.22
CA ALA A 606 30.69 22.06 22.64
C ALA A 606 29.38 21.24 22.52
N GLU A 607 29.47 20.01 22.01
CA GLU A 607 28.34 19.09 21.88
C GLU A 607 27.75 18.71 23.26
N ALA A 608 28.58 18.37 24.23
CA ALA A 608 28.13 18.08 25.59
C ALA A 608 27.44 19.30 26.24
N ASN A 609 27.97 20.50 26.06
CA ASN A 609 27.38 21.72 26.60
C ASN A 609 26.04 22.07 25.96
N GLU A 610 25.87 21.87 24.66
CA GLU A 610 24.58 22.05 23.99
C GLU A 610 23.52 21.10 24.55
N PHE A 611 23.86 19.86 24.80
CA PHE A 611 22.98 18.88 25.43
C PHE A 611 22.62 19.34 26.89
N LEU A 612 23.60 19.75 27.67
CA LEU A 612 23.40 20.18 29.05
C LEU A 612 22.51 21.44 29.19
N VAL A 613 22.52 22.34 28.20
CA VAL A 613 21.60 23.50 28.15
C VAL A 613 20.14 23.04 27.97
N ASN A 614 19.91 22.02 27.19
CA ASN A 614 18.57 21.47 26.94
C ASN A 614 18.00 20.79 28.21
N ILE A 615 18.81 20.09 28.97
CA ILE A 615 18.37 19.40 30.20
C ILE A 615 18.27 20.32 31.43
N ALA A 616 18.86 21.51 31.41
CA ALA A 616 18.84 22.44 32.54
C ALA A 616 17.42 22.88 32.97
N ARG A 617 16.41 22.69 32.11
CA ARG A 617 15.00 23.05 32.33
C ARG A 617 14.09 21.85 32.59
N MET A 618 14.62 20.64 32.64
CA MET A 618 13.84 19.41 32.87
C MET A 618 13.50 19.23 34.35
N GLU A 619 12.36 18.61 34.59
CA GLU A 619 11.92 18.19 35.93
C GLU A 619 12.68 16.93 36.38
N LEU A 620 12.68 16.66 37.69
CA LEU A 620 13.45 15.57 38.31
C LEU A 620 13.13 14.21 37.65
N SER A 621 11.87 13.91 37.41
CA SER A 621 11.42 12.65 36.78
C SER A 621 11.99 12.45 35.38
N ASP A 622 12.06 13.52 34.58
CA ASP A 622 12.60 13.48 33.23
C ASP A 622 14.11 13.32 33.19
N LEU A 623 14.81 14.00 34.14
CA LEU A 623 16.25 13.87 34.30
C LEU A 623 16.67 12.45 34.71
N VAL A 624 15.93 11.83 35.63
CA VAL A 624 16.17 10.42 36.03
C VAL A 624 15.99 9.49 34.85
N ARG A 625 14.95 9.72 34.04
CA ARG A 625 14.70 8.89 32.83
C ARG A 625 15.81 9.04 31.78
N VAL A 626 16.24 10.27 31.49
CA VAL A 626 17.35 10.53 30.56
C VAL A 626 18.64 9.85 31.06
N TYR A 627 18.94 9.96 32.33
CA TYR A 627 20.09 9.32 32.96
C TYR A 627 20.07 7.79 32.78
N THR A 628 18.94 7.16 33.12
CA THR A 628 18.77 5.70 33.02
C THR A 628 18.88 5.21 31.56
N THR A 629 18.27 5.94 30.60
CA THR A 629 18.34 5.61 29.19
C THR A 629 19.79 5.69 28.69
N MET A 630 20.51 6.74 29.01
CA MET A 630 21.92 6.92 28.62
C MET A 630 22.85 5.86 29.24
N GLN A 631 22.59 5.45 30.48
CA GLN A 631 23.29 4.32 31.11
C GLN A 631 23.02 3.00 30.38
N GLY A 632 21.77 2.75 29.96
CA GLY A 632 21.40 1.51 29.23
C GLY A 632 22.11 1.36 27.88
N VAL A 633 22.44 2.45 27.21
CA VAL A 633 23.13 2.43 25.90
C VAL A 633 24.67 2.58 26.01
N ALA A 634 25.20 2.75 27.21
CA ALA A 634 26.64 3.02 27.40
C ALA A 634 27.57 1.97 26.79
N ASN A 635 27.15 0.71 26.76
CA ASN A 635 27.92 -0.38 26.17
C ASN A 635 27.86 -0.42 24.64
N SER A 636 26.94 0.31 24.01
CA SER A 636 26.73 0.36 22.55
C SER A 636 27.35 1.60 21.90
N VAL A 637 27.91 2.52 22.69
CA VAL A 637 28.50 3.77 22.21
C VAL A 637 29.92 3.52 21.72
N PRO A 638 30.31 4.07 20.54
CA PRO A 638 31.68 3.99 20.03
C PRO A 638 32.72 4.47 21.06
N GLU A 639 33.91 3.88 21.06
CA GLU A 639 34.97 4.20 22.03
C GLU A 639 35.35 5.70 22.03
N ASP A 640 35.30 6.36 20.87
CA ASP A 640 35.63 7.78 20.73
C ASP A 640 34.56 8.71 21.37
N ASP A 641 33.32 8.25 21.52
CA ASP A 641 32.20 9.02 22.09
C ASP A 641 31.95 8.71 23.59
N LYS A 642 32.54 7.62 24.10
CA LYS A 642 32.39 7.24 25.52
C LYS A 642 32.77 8.37 26.50
N PRO A 643 33.87 9.12 26.31
CA PRO A 643 34.21 10.21 27.21
C PRO A 643 33.12 11.30 27.27
N VAL A 644 32.43 11.60 26.17
CA VAL A 644 31.33 12.54 26.10
C VAL A 644 30.13 12.02 26.89
N LEU A 645 29.77 10.77 26.71
CA LEU A 645 28.68 10.12 27.42
C LEU A 645 28.93 10.09 28.93
N GLU A 646 30.13 9.70 29.37
CA GLU A 646 30.50 9.66 30.78
C GLU A 646 30.46 11.06 31.42
N PHE A 647 30.91 12.09 30.71
CA PHE A 647 30.82 13.48 31.15
C PHE A 647 29.38 13.94 31.33
N ILE A 648 28.48 13.63 30.34
CA ILE A 648 27.06 13.98 30.42
C ILE A 648 26.37 13.24 31.58
N LEU A 649 26.62 11.92 31.74
CA LEU A 649 26.07 11.13 32.84
C LEU A 649 26.47 11.66 34.19
N ALA A 650 27.76 12.06 34.38
CA ALA A 650 28.23 12.65 35.61
C ALA A 650 27.51 13.99 35.95
N LYS A 651 27.29 14.84 34.95
CA LYS A 651 26.55 16.10 35.11
C LYS A 651 25.07 15.89 35.43
N LEU A 652 24.44 14.91 34.79
CA LEU A 652 23.05 14.52 35.07
C LEU A 652 22.89 13.99 36.48
N ALA A 653 23.81 13.13 36.98
CA ALA A 653 23.79 12.59 38.32
C ALA A 653 23.88 13.71 39.40
N VAL A 654 24.75 14.71 39.19
CA VAL A 654 24.87 15.86 40.08
C VAL A 654 23.56 16.65 40.09
N ARG A 655 22.96 16.94 38.92
CA ARG A 655 21.74 17.71 38.83
C ARG A 655 20.54 17.01 39.50
N ILE A 656 20.42 15.69 39.30
CA ILE A 656 19.41 14.86 39.95
C ILE A 656 19.56 14.92 41.48
N ALA A 657 20.79 14.82 41.98
CA ALA A 657 21.05 14.92 43.42
C ALA A 657 20.68 16.28 44.00
N GLU A 658 20.99 17.38 43.30
CA GLU A 658 20.59 18.75 43.70
C GLU A 658 19.07 18.90 43.81
N LEU A 659 18.31 18.44 42.82
CA LEU A 659 16.85 18.53 42.80
C LEU A 659 16.20 17.64 43.87
N LYS A 660 16.72 16.43 44.11
CA LYS A 660 16.28 15.58 45.24
C LYS A 660 16.51 16.23 46.62
N GLN A 661 17.59 16.98 46.77
CA GLN A 661 17.82 17.75 48.02
C GLN A 661 16.84 18.92 48.15
N GLN A 662 16.42 19.54 47.05
CA GLN A 662 15.45 20.65 47.07
C GLN A 662 14.03 20.19 47.36
N GLU A 663 13.66 18.97 46.97
CA GLU A 663 12.34 18.36 47.27
C GLU A 663 12.24 17.86 48.73
N ASN A 664 13.36 17.52 49.35
CA ASN A 664 13.41 17.04 50.75
C ASN A 664 13.60 18.16 51.80
N ASN A 665 13.73 19.43 51.39
CA ASN A 665 13.75 20.62 52.23
C ASN A 665 12.50 21.47 52.04
#